data_e0d2b2057e2b9ec0b9090db65573b882
#
_entry.id   e0d2b2057e2b9ec0b9090db65573b882
#
_cell.length_a   1.000
_cell.length_b   1.000
_cell.length_c   1.000
_cell.angle_alpha   90.00
_cell.angle_beta   90.00
_cell.angle_gamma   90.00
#
_symmetry.space_group_name_H-M   'P 1'
#
loop_
_entity.id
_entity.type
_entity.pdbx_description
1 polymer ?
#
loop_
_entity_poly.entity_id
_entity_poly.type
_entity_poly.pdbx_seq_one_letter_code
_entity_poly.pdbx_strand_id
1 'polypeptide(L)'
;MCIRDRIRINGSITLDGLSDEPAWQGVTALPLTMYTPSYRGKTERKVELLLAYDSEAMYIAGRFYHQDPDQIRGFSLTRDRWSGDDGFGIMLDTFNDNENAVNFVGLALGTRMDHALSAGGIAASGRTQGTGGMRNSAWNSFWDYQVTTNEDGWFGEMRVPFSTLRFEEEEDGSVIMGLMAYISEQGSSFRWTYPAIPQDFPYTQMMRWQKVRLEGIRPQNPVYVAPYVLTGQSKEAYLNDTGESWDTKTASNGDVGMDLKINPTSNLTLDLSLNTDFAAVEADQQQVNLTRFSLFFQEKRPFFQERAGLFNFATGAERGTLFYSRRIGLSDGRPVPLFGGARLVGRIGLWDLGLISMQTRSLENLLSENFGVLRLKRRVLNENSTIGAMGTSRTDRSGSYNLTYGADGLFNLSGDEYLTLKWLQTFKDNLDSNDANSGRFIFDWTRRRLGGLTYQHAFTWSGPGYDPAVGFEPRSDFVRAQSDWNYQWFPDSDSNIRRTWVGMKSSLWSRNPNEQHGSDRELETTRVEPFLQIETKTGVTFKLSSKTQFEDVVTDFELSDNANIPAGSYWFTEAVGEFRASRSWIFRPNVTVSSGRFYDGLKNSIGSDVTWSLGKHLELKGGWEWNHINFQDRGQKFQSHLLRLTATGAVNTNLSIDGFAQYNSLSKGMTANTRIRYNFSEGRDLWIVWNESLNLEREILGVPMRPLQQAQNLAVKFTHTLVL
;
A
#
# COMPACT_ATOMS: atom_id res chain seq x y z
N MET A 1 23.13 19.78 6.68
CA MET A 1 22.20 20.41 5.72
C MET A 1 21.79 21.76 6.31
N CYS A 2 21.83 22.87 5.55
CA CYS A 2 21.48 24.17 6.13
C CYS A 2 19.96 24.27 6.31
N ILE A 3 19.52 24.73 7.47
CA ILE A 3 18.12 25.12 7.72
C ILE A 3 17.86 26.42 6.96
N ARG A 4 16.69 26.55 6.33
CA ARG A 4 16.28 27.78 5.61
C ARG A 4 14.98 28.30 6.20
N ASP A 5 14.95 29.56 6.52
CA ASP A 5 13.75 30.27 6.89
C ASP A 5 12.80 30.37 5.68
N ARG A 6 11.51 30.33 5.95
CA ARG A 6 10.48 30.54 4.93
C ARG A 6 9.81 31.87 5.11
N ILE A 7 9.24 32.40 4.03
CA ILE A 7 8.63 33.73 4.02
C ILE A 7 7.28 33.63 4.72
N ARG A 8 7.17 34.33 5.83
CA ARG A 8 5.88 34.56 6.48
C ARG A 8 5.21 35.74 5.77
N ILE A 9 4.01 35.50 5.28
CA ILE A 9 3.25 36.55 4.59
C ILE A 9 2.36 37.33 5.54
N ASN A 10 2.15 38.59 5.20
CA ASN A 10 1.21 39.49 5.85
C ASN A 10 0.16 39.89 4.82
N GLY A 11 -1.06 39.45 4.99
CA GLY A 11 -2.16 39.69 4.07
C GLY A 11 -2.99 38.43 3.81
N SER A 12 -4.17 38.60 3.25
CA SER A 12 -5.05 37.48 2.89
C SER A 12 -4.68 36.94 1.51
N ILE A 13 -4.76 35.61 1.37
CA ILE A 13 -4.73 34.92 0.09
C ILE A 13 -6.15 34.44 -0.22
N THR A 14 -6.63 34.72 -1.41
CA THR A 14 -7.87 34.21 -1.94
C THR A 14 -7.55 33.02 -2.83
N LEU A 15 -7.98 31.83 -2.46
CA LEU A 15 -7.70 30.64 -3.25
C LEU A 15 -8.54 30.66 -4.54
N ASP A 16 -8.00 31.22 -5.60
CA ASP A 16 -8.62 31.18 -6.94
C ASP A 16 -7.73 30.50 -8.00
N GLY A 17 -6.51 30.14 -7.61
CA GLY A 17 -5.51 29.46 -8.41
C GLY A 17 -4.46 30.38 -9.04
N LEU A 18 -4.61 31.71 -9.01
CA LEU A 18 -3.76 32.62 -9.80
C LEU A 18 -2.51 33.09 -9.07
N SER A 19 -2.50 33.17 -7.75
CA SER A 19 -1.38 33.66 -6.91
C SER A 19 -0.88 35.05 -7.31
N ASP A 20 -1.78 35.98 -7.57
CA ASP A 20 -1.47 37.34 -8.00
C ASP A 20 -1.68 38.40 -6.90
N GLU A 21 -2.15 37.99 -5.72
CA GLU A 21 -2.37 38.88 -4.59
C GLU A 21 -1.07 39.52 -4.08
N PRO A 22 -1.19 40.71 -3.47
CA PRO A 22 -0.07 41.38 -2.87
C PRO A 22 0.74 40.55 -1.87
N ALA A 23 0.10 39.59 -1.21
CA ALA A 23 0.75 38.67 -0.27
C ALA A 23 1.81 37.79 -0.92
N TRP A 24 1.74 37.48 -2.22
CA TRP A 24 2.75 36.76 -2.98
C TRP A 24 3.90 37.65 -3.47
N GLN A 25 3.77 38.98 -3.37
CA GLN A 25 4.83 39.89 -3.77
C GLN A 25 6.03 39.74 -2.83
N GLY A 26 7.19 39.48 -3.41
CA GLY A 26 8.43 39.23 -2.66
C GLY A 26 8.65 37.73 -2.33
N VAL A 27 7.71 36.85 -2.58
CA VAL A 27 7.94 35.40 -2.48
C VAL A 27 8.71 34.92 -3.71
N THR A 28 9.95 34.48 -3.48
CA THR A 28 10.81 33.97 -4.56
C THR A 28 10.43 32.50 -4.89
N ALA A 29 10.35 32.20 -6.19
CA ALA A 29 10.14 30.83 -6.66
C ALA A 29 11.25 29.88 -6.18
N LEU A 30 10.86 28.65 -5.85
CA LEU A 30 11.79 27.62 -5.43
C LEU A 30 12.76 27.27 -6.59
N PRO A 31 14.07 27.10 -6.33
CA PRO A 31 15.03 26.73 -7.36
C PRO A 31 14.87 25.26 -7.73
N LEU A 32 13.94 24.98 -8.63
CA LEU A 32 13.62 23.65 -9.10
C LEU A 32 14.75 23.05 -9.95
N THR A 33 14.99 21.77 -9.77
CA THR A 33 15.97 21.00 -10.55
C THR A 33 15.27 19.84 -11.23
N MET A 34 15.49 19.63 -12.52
CA MET A 34 14.96 18.49 -13.24
C MET A 34 15.55 17.20 -12.66
N TYR A 35 14.67 16.31 -12.23
CA TYR A 35 15.02 14.98 -11.71
C TYR A 35 14.83 13.89 -12.78
N THR A 36 13.77 13.98 -13.58
CA THR A 36 13.51 13.12 -14.75
C THR A 36 13.10 13.98 -15.94
N PRO A 37 13.32 13.52 -17.19
CA PRO A 37 13.95 12.27 -17.64
C PRO A 37 15.48 12.28 -17.49
N SER A 38 16.11 13.43 -17.43
CA SER A 38 17.57 13.61 -17.28
C SER A 38 17.86 14.51 -16.09
N TYR A 39 18.69 14.06 -15.17
CA TYR A 39 19.08 14.86 -14.01
C TYR A 39 19.78 16.16 -14.42
N ARG A 40 19.30 17.30 -13.89
CA ARG A 40 19.76 18.65 -14.26
C ARG A 40 19.61 18.97 -15.75
N GLY A 41 18.74 18.24 -16.46
CA GLY A 41 18.40 18.55 -17.84
C GLY A 41 17.82 19.96 -17.99
N LYS A 42 17.96 20.51 -19.21
CA LYS A 42 17.40 21.82 -19.58
C LYS A 42 16.05 21.62 -20.28
N THR A 43 15.16 22.57 -20.12
CA THR A 43 13.88 22.64 -20.82
C THR A 43 13.54 24.09 -21.11
N GLU A 44 12.78 24.33 -22.16
CA GLU A 44 12.22 25.66 -22.47
C GLU A 44 10.93 25.93 -21.69
N ARG A 45 10.40 24.93 -21.01
CA ARG A 45 9.17 25.07 -20.20
C ARG A 45 9.43 25.93 -18.98
N LYS A 46 8.62 26.96 -18.81
CA LYS A 46 8.63 27.81 -17.64
C LYS A 46 7.65 27.27 -16.61
N VAL A 47 8.17 26.85 -15.48
CA VAL A 47 7.39 26.35 -14.34
C VAL A 47 7.93 26.95 -13.05
N GLU A 48 7.05 27.35 -12.15
CA GLU A 48 7.41 27.99 -10.89
C GLU A 48 6.62 27.36 -9.74
N LEU A 49 7.26 27.17 -8.59
CA LEU A 49 6.59 26.87 -7.32
C LEU A 49 6.94 27.95 -6.31
N LEU A 50 5.93 28.54 -5.72
CA LEU A 50 6.04 29.49 -4.63
C LEU A 50 5.62 28.81 -3.32
N LEU A 51 6.26 29.17 -2.23
CA LEU A 51 5.96 28.63 -0.90
C LEU A 51 6.00 29.76 0.13
N ALA A 52 4.91 29.92 0.84
CA ALA A 52 4.75 30.91 1.92
C ALA A 52 3.89 30.33 3.05
N TYR A 53 3.82 31.00 4.18
CA TYR A 53 2.96 30.61 5.31
C TYR A 53 2.52 31.82 6.12
N ASP A 54 1.44 31.65 6.88
CA ASP A 54 0.99 32.58 7.92
C ASP A 54 0.90 31.87 9.30
N SER A 55 0.09 32.35 10.21
CA SER A 55 -0.11 31.68 11.52
C SER A 55 -1.02 30.45 11.46
N GLU A 56 -1.79 30.29 10.38
CA GLU A 56 -2.86 29.27 10.29
C GLU A 56 -2.53 28.17 9.28
N ALA A 57 -1.85 28.50 8.17
CA ALA A 57 -1.66 27.60 7.07
C ALA A 57 -0.34 27.81 6.33
N MET A 58 0.04 26.78 5.60
CA MET A 58 1.07 26.84 4.56
C MET A 58 0.36 26.99 3.20
N TYR A 59 0.89 27.89 2.35
CA TYR A 59 0.39 28.18 1.02
C TYR A 59 1.42 27.79 -0.02
N ILE A 60 0.96 27.07 -1.04
CA ILE A 60 1.79 26.62 -2.16
C ILE A 60 1.12 27.04 -3.45
N ALA A 61 1.82 27.82 -4.29
CA ALA A 61 1.32 28.18 -5.60
C ALA A 61 2.20 27.59 -6.70
N GLY A 62 1.55 26.94 -7.66
CA GLY A 62 2.16 26.38 -8.86
C GLY A 62 1.77 27.18 -10.10
N ARG A 63 2.77 27.60 -10.89
CA ARG A 63 2.57 28.33 -12.14
C ARG A 63 3.19 27.55 -13.28
N PHE A 64 2.34 27.17 -14.25
CA PHE A 64 2.71 26.32 -15.38
C PHE A 64 2.37 27.05 -16.67
N TYR A 65 3.37 27.66 -17.27
CA TYR A 65 3.18 28.46 -18.49
C TYR A 65 3.23 27.52 -19.70
N HIS A 66 2.18 27.46 -20.47
CA HIS A 66 2.06 26.71 -21.70
C HIS A 66 1.61 27.60 -22.85
N GLN A 67 2.24 27.41 -24.01
CA GLN A 67 1.81 28.07 -25.24
C GLN A 67 0.55 27.44 -25.85
N ASP A 68 0.21 26.23 -25.42
CA ASP A 68 -0.92 25.45 -25.93
C ASP A 68 -1.66 24.76 -24.76
N PRO A 69 -2.83 25.27 -24.36
CA PRO A 69 -3.63 24.67 -23.28
C PRO A 69 -4.03 23.20 -23.53
N ASP A 70 -4.09 22.75 -24.79
CA ASP A 70 -4.42 21.36 -25.14
C ASP A 70 -3.32 20.37 -24.75
N GLN A 71 -2.14 20.86 -24.39
CA GLN A 71 -1.04 20.04 -23.84
C GLN A 71 -1.19 19.76 -22.34
N ILE A 72 -2.09 20.44 -21.64
CA ILE A 72 -2.35 20.21 -20.22
C ILE A 72 -3.02 18.84 -20.07
N ARG A 73 -2.41 17.97 -19.28
CA ARG A 73 -2.93 16.64 -19.06
C ARG A 73 -3.76 16.53 -17.80
N GLY A 74 -5.01 16.16 -18.00
CA GLY A 74 -5.96 15.87 -16.93
C GLY A 74 -6.86 14.69 -17.31
N PHE A 75 -6.73 13.58 -16.56
CA PHE A 75 -7.48 12.34 -16.81
C PHE A 75 -8.29 11.88 -15.59
N SER A 76 -8.26 12.60 -14.48
CA SER A 76 -9.01 12.21 -13.30
C SER A 76 -9.70 13.38 -12.61
N LEU A 77 -11.02 13.24 -12.44
CA LEU A 77 -11.84 14.07 -11.56
C LEU A 77 -12.08 13.40 -10.20
N THR A 78 -11.51 12.21 -9.99
CA THR A 78 -11.68 11.45 -8.74
C THR A 78 -10.57 11.79 -7.76
N ARG A 79 -10.94 12.21 -6.54
CA ARG A 79 -9.98 12.44 -5.43
C ARG A 79 -9.10 11.20 -5.20
N ASP A 80 -7.83 11.44 -4.82
CA ASP A 80 -6.82 10.44 -4.49
C ASP A 80 -6.41 9.52 -5.66
N ARG A 81 -6.74 9.93 -6.88
CA ARG A 81 -6.40 9.21 -8.09
C ARG A 81 -5.53 10.04 -9.03
N TRP A 82 -4.35 9.50 -9.34
CA TRP A 82 -3.40 10.09 -10.28
C TRP A 82 -3.26 9.18 -11.51
N SER A 83 -3.96 9.50 -12.57
CA SER A 83 -4.07 8.65 -13.78
C SER A 83 -3.16 9.08 -14.93
N GLY A 84 -2.11 9.83 -14.63
CA GLY A 84 -1.19 10.40 -15.63
C GLY A 84 -1.44 11.89 -15.87
N ASP A 85 -2.03 12.55 -14.88
CA ASP A 85 -2.33 13.98 -14.86
C ASP A 85 -1.07 14.79 -14.57
N ASP A 86 -1.03 16.02 -15.06
CA ASP A 86 -0.06 17.02 -14.65
C ASP A 86 -0.44 17.54 -13.27
N GLY A 87 0.57 17.83 -12.46
CA GLY A 87 0.33 18.27 -11.09
C GLY A 87 1.60 18.70 -10.37
N PHE A 88 1.41 19.29 -9.22
CA PHE A 88 2.49 19.64 -8.31
C PHE A 88 2.16 19.20 -6.89
N GLY A 89 3.17 19.08 -6.05
CA GLY A 89 2.95 18.63 -4.68
C GLY A 89 4.05 19.07 -3.73
N ILE A 90 3.72 18.97 -2.45
CA ILE A 90 4.63 19.19 -1.35
C ILE A 90 4.59 17.99 -0.39
N MET A 91 5.77 17.51 -0.04
CA MET A 91 5.96 16.49 0.99
C MET A 91 6.58 17.14 2.21
N LEU A 92 6.01 16.86 3.38
CA LEU A 92 6.41 17.43 4.65
C LEU A 92 6.72 16.32 5.65
N ASP A 93 7.98 16.24 6.08
CA ASP A 93 8.40 15.50 7.27
C ASP A 93 8.19 16.42 8.47
N THR A 94 6.99 16.39 9.00
CA THR A 94 6.53 17.35 10.00
C THR A 94 7.14 17.13 11.38
N PHE A 95 7.66 15.93 11.64
CA PHE A 95 8.39 15.61 12.89
C PHE A 95 9.89 15.70 12.74
N ASN A 96 10.39 16.06 11.55
CA ASN A 96 11.81 16.07 11.25
C ASN A 96 12.51 14.75 11.63
N ASP A 97 11.83 13.63 11.34
CA ASP A 97 12.27 12.31 11.78
C ASP A 97 12.93 11.47 10.68
N ASN A 98 12.91 11.95 9.45
CA ASN A 98 13.40 11.27 8.26
C ASN A 98 12.72 9.89 7.98
N GLU A 99 11.60 9.60 8.64
CA GLU A 99 10.89 8.33 8.52
C GLU A 99 9.46 8.47 8.03
N ASN A 100 8.76 9.52 8.46
CA ASN A 100 7.35 9.72 8.19
C ASN A 100 7.13 11.10 7.58
N ALA A 101 6.27 11.15 6.56
CA ALA A 101 5.90 12.41 5.94
C ALA A 101 4.45 12.36 5.45
N VAL A 102 3.90 13.54 5.16
CA VAL A 102 2.63 13.71 4.49
C VAL A 102 2.86 14.38 3.15
N ASN A 103 2.06 14.05 2.16
CA ASN A 103 2.15 14.60 0.81
C ASN A 103 0.79 15.18 0.39
N PHE A 104 0.80 16.38 -0.15
CA PHE A 104 -0.33 17.09 -0.73
C PHE A 104 -0.06 17.32 -2.20
N VAL A 105 -1.03 17.00 -3.07
CA VAL A 105 -0.88 17.09 -4.52
C VAL A 105 -2.12 17.77 -5.12
N GLY A 106 -1.90 18.82 -5.89
CA GLY A 106 -2.89 19.43 -6.74
C GLY A 106 -2.69 19.02 -8.19
N LEU A 107 -3.77 18.62 -8.85
CA LEU A 107 -3.78 18.19 -10.25
C LEU A 107 -4.42 19.27 -11.14
N ALA A 108 -4.03 19.28 -12.41
CA ALA A 108 -4.42 20.31 -13.36
C ALA A 108 -5.94 20.47 -13.58
N LEU A 109 -6.76 19.47 -13.24
CA LEU A 109 -8.24 19.54 -13.31
C LEU A 109 -8.92 19.94 -11.99
N GLY A 110 -8.18 20.46 -11.01
CA GLY A 110 -8.73 20.82 -9.70
C GLY A 110 -8.92 19.66 -8.74
N THR A 111 -8.50 18.48 -9.13
CA THR A 111 -8.52 17.29 -8.28
C THR A 111 -7.35 17.34 -7.30
N ARG A 112 -7.59 16.92 -6.08
CA ARG A 112 -6.58 16.88 -5.02
C ARG A 112 -6.36 15.46 -4.53
N MET A 113 -5.17 15.24 -3.97
CA MET A 113 -4.74 13.97 -3.48
C MET A 113 -3.81 14.17 -2.30
N ASP A 114 -4.02 13.40 -1.26
CA ASP A 114 -3.16 13.39 -0.09
C ASP A 114 -2.81 11.94 0.30
N HIS A 115 -1.65 11.75 0.87
CA HIS A 115 -1.23 10.46 1.39
C HIS A 115 -0.09 10.59 2.39
N ALA A 116 -0.02 9.64 3.30
CA ALA A 116 1.13 9.53 4.20
C ALA A 116 2.24 8.68 3.57
N LEU A 117 3.48 9.03 3.87
CA LEU A 117 4.69 8.30 3.52
C LEU A 117 5.33 7.74 4.79
N SER A 118 5.97 6.60 4.68
CA SER A 118 6.68 5.93 5.78
C SER A 118 7.99 5.30 5.31
N ALA A 119 8.73 4.70 6.23
CA ALA A 119 10.01 4.00 5.97
C ALA A 119 11.06 4.87 5.28
N GLY A 120 11.15 6.16 5.66
CA GLY A 120 12.12 7.11 5.12
C GLY A 120 11.94 7.42 3.64
N GLY A 121 10.77 7.09 3.06
CA GLY A 121 10.50 7.29 1.64
C GLY A 121 11.31 6.38 0.71
N ILE A 122 11.98 5.37 1.26
CA ILE A 122 12.79 4.42 0.50
C ILE A 122 11.97 3.14 0.31
N ALA A 123 11.63 2.84 -0.94
CA ALA A 123 11.19 1.49 -1.29
C ALA A 123 12.39 0.55 -1.08
N ALA A 124 12.49 -0.09 0.06
CA ALA A 124 13.39 -1.22 0.21
C ALA A 124 12.93 -2.28 -0.79
N SER A 125 13.65 -2.39 -1.92
CA SER A 125 13.60 -3.47 -2.92
C SER A 125 12.29 -4.31 -2.91
N GLY A 126 11.14 -3.70 -3.22
CA GLY A 126 9.88 -4.40 -3.47
C GLY A 126 9.18 -5.03 -2.26
N ARG A 127 9.58 -4.74 -1.04
CA ARG A 127 9.09 -5.42 0.18
C ARG A 127 8.65 -4.48 1.30
N THR A 128 7.79 -3.52 1.02
CA THR A 128 6.95 -2.99 2.10
C THR A 128 5.80 -3.97 2.31
N GLN A 129 6.07 -4.97 3.13
CA GLN A 129 5.12 -6.01 3.51
C GLN A 129 4.59 -5.70 4.90
N GLY A 130 3.36 -5.33 4.95
CA GLY A 130 2.60 -5.00 6.12
C GLY A 130 1.32 -4.32 5.71
N THR A 131 0.50 -3.99 6.66
CA THR A 131 -0.79 -3.31 6.48
C THR A 131 -0.68 -1.91 5.84
N GLY A 132 0.53 -1.34 5.72
CA GLY A 132 0.79 -0.07 5.03
C GLY A 132 2.07 -0.17 4.20
N GLY A 133 1.97 -0.02 2.89
CA GLY A 133 3.11 0.22 2.02
C GLY A 133 3.82 1.54 2.37
N MET A 134 4.94 1.84 1.69
CA MET A 134 5.62 3.13 1.81
C MET A 134 4.68 4.33 1.63
N ARG A 135 3.63 4.16 0.85
CA ARG A 135 2.60 5.17 0.57
C ARG A 135 1.24 4.68 1.03
N ASN A 136 0.60 5.44 1.88
CA ASN A 136 -0.76 5.20 2.36
C ASN A 136 -1.72 6.28 1.82
N SER A 137 -2.50 5.95 0.79
CA SER A 137 -3.49 6.82 0.15
C SER A 137 -4.86 6.83 0.86
N ALA A 138 -5.03 6.06 1.93
CA ALA A 138 -6.23 6.15 2.77
C ALA A 138 -6.10 7.22 3.88
N TRP A 139 -4.91 7.81 4.06
CA TRP A 139 -4.75 8.98 4.90
C TRP A 139 -5.37 10.19 4.20
N ASN A 140 -6.36 10.78 4.82
CA ASN A 140 -7.08 11.95 4.34
C ASN A 140 -6.97 13.08 5.36
N SER A 141 -6.86 14.30 4.85
CA SER A 141 -6.82 15.50 5.67
C SER A 141 -7.67 16.63 5.08
N PHE A 142 -7.94 17.64 5.90
CA PHE A 142 -8.71 18.81 5.51
C PHE A 142 -7.76 19.89 4.98
N TRP A 143 -7.78 20.14 3.68
CA TRP A 143 -7.01 21.18 3.00
C TRP A 143 -7.69 21.63 1.73
N ASP A 144 -7.36 22.80 1.24
CA ASP A 144 -8.03 23.43 0.13
C ASP A 144 -7.11 23.51 -1.09
N TYR A 145 -7.70 23.39 -2.28
CA TYR A 145 -7.02 23.51 -3.55
C TYR A 145 -7.93 24.13 -4.60
N GLN A 146 -7.43 25.12 -5.30
CA GLN A 146 -8.10 25.72 -6.46
C GLN A 146 -7.15 25.76 -7.66
N VAL A 147 -7.73 25.72 -8.85
CA VAL A 147 -6.98 25.76 -10.10
C VAL A 147 -7.69 26.66 -11.09
N THR A 148 -6.92 27.43 -11.83
CA THR A 148 -7.39 28.25 -12.95
C THR A 148 -6.58 27.93 -14.20
N THR A 149 -7.24 27.77 -15.33
CA THR A 149 -6.62 27.60 -16.64
C THR A 149 -7.02 28.75 -17.54
N ASN A 150 -6.04 29.39 -18.18
CA ASN A 150 -6.23 30.51 -19.10
C ASN A 150 -5.30 30.36 -20.33
N GLU A 151 -5.18 31.40 -21.16
CA GLU A 151 -4.34 31.40 -22.37
C GLU A 151 -2.84 31.29 -22.08
N ASP A 152 -2.39 31.68 -20.87
CA ASP A 152 -0.98 31.62 -20.44
C ASP A 152 -0.59 30.24 -19.91
N GLY A 153 -1.55 29.39 -19.51
CA GLY A 153 -1.30 28.08 -18.94
C GLY A 153 -2.30 27.66 -17.88
N TRP A 154 -1.85 26.89 -16.92
CA TRP A 154 -2.65 26.54 -15.75
C TRP A 154 -1.89 26.91 -14.45
N PHE A 155 -2.65 27.30 -13.46
CA PHE A 155 -2.18 27.84 -12.21
C PHE A 155 -2.97 27.21 -11.08
N GLY A 156 -2.30 26.87 -9.99
CA GLY A 156 -2.97 26.23 -8.87
C GLY A 156 -2.46 26.72 -7.53
N GLU A 157 -3.36 26.83 -6.56
CA GLU A 157 -3.06 27.24 -5.20
C GLU A 157 -3.55 26.23 -4.18
N MET A 158 -2.68 25.85 -3.24
CA MET A 158 -2.99 25.00 -2.11
C MET A 158 -2.93 25.80 -0.81
N ARG A 159 -3.89 25.56 0.07
CA ARG A 159 -3.85 25.99 1.47
C ARG A 159 -3.85 24.74 2.34
N VAL A 160 -2.77 24.51 3.07
CA VAL A 160 -2.61 23.40 4.01
C VAL A 160 -2.66 23.93 5.43
N PRO A 161 -3.78 23.82 6.16
CA PRO A 161 -3.91 24.32 7.53
C PRO A 161 -2.98 23.57 8.48
N PHE A 162 -2.35 24.29 9.41
CA PHE A 162 -1.51 23.66 10.44
C PHE A 162 -2.30 22.76 11.38
N SER A 163 -3.61 22.95 11.49
CA SER A 163 -4.51 22.04 12.22
C SER A 163 -4.58 20.63 11.66
N THR A 164 -4.25 20.46 10.37
CA THR A 164 -4.19 19.15 9.70
C THR A 164 -2.83 18.46 9.85
N LEU A 165 -1.81 19.20 10.25
CA LEU A 165 -0.44 18.71 10.46
C LEU A 165 -0.21 18.37 11.93
N ARG A 166 0.70 17.44 12.17
CA ARG A 166 1.21 17.13 13.50
C ARG A 166 2.70 17.44 13.51
N PHE A 167 3.13 18.30 14.40
CA PHE A 167 4.51 18.74 14.50
C PHE A 167 4.88 19.11 15.93
N GLU A 168 6.14 19.23 16.20
CA GLU A 168 6.71 19.56 17.50
C GLU A 168 7.36 20.94 17.44
N GLU A 169 7.17 21.74 18.48
CA GLU A 169 7.86 23.02 18.63
C GLU A 169 9.24 22.77 19.25
N GLU A 170 10.25 23.47 18.76
CA GLU A 170 11.56 23.55 19.37
C GLU A 170 11.50 24.40 20.65
N GLU A 171 12.55 24.37 21.47
CA GLU A 171 12.62 25.16 22.72
C GLU A 171 12.48 26.67 22.50
N ASP A 172 12.84 27.18 21.31
CA ASP A 172 12.71 28.59 20.93
C ASP A 172 11.34 28.96 20.34
N GLY A 173 10.39 28.01 20.31
CA GLY A 173 9.05 28.20 19.74
C GLY A 173 9.00 28.15 18.20
N SER A 174 10.11 27.83 17.55
CA SER A 174 10.13 27.56 16.11
C SER A 174 9.76 26.11 15.81
N VAL A 175 9.41 25.80 14.56
CA VAL A 175 9.15 24.45 14.09
C VAL A 175 10.08 24.12 12.93
N ILE A 176 10.77 22.99 12.99
CA ILE A 176 11.64 22.51 11.93
C ILE A 176 10.99 21.32 11.23
N MET A 177 10.81 21.42 9.91
CA MET A 177 10.24 20.35 9.08
C MET A 177 11.19 20.01 7.94
N GLY A 178 11.18 18.73 7.50
CA GLY A 178 11.74 18.35 6.22
C GLY A 178 10.77 18.68 5.08
N LEU A 179 11.25 19.25 3.99
CA LEU A 179 10.44 19.72 2.87
C LEU A 179 10.98 19.21 1.53
N MET A 180 10.09 18.65 0.73
CA MET A 180 10.28 18.31 -0.67
C MET A 180 9.11 18.87 -1.48
N ALA A 181 9.39 19.80 -2.39
CA ALA A 181 8.41 20.28 -3.36
C ALA A 181 8.73 19.71 -4.75
N TYR A 182 7.71 19.40 -5.52
CA TYR A 182 7.91 18.82 -6.86
C TYR A 182 6.80 19.19 -7.83
N ILE A 183 7.17 19.19 -9.10
CA ILE A 183 6.27 19.26 -10.25
C ILE A 183 6.38 17.97 -11.02
N SER A 184 5.29 17.51 -11.60
CA SER A 184 5.24 16.33 -12.45
C SER A 184 4.35 16.59 -13.66
N GLU A 185 4.97 16.69 -14.82
CA GLU A 185 4.29 16.72 -16.12
C GLU A 185 4.35 15.33 -16.74
N GLN A 186 3.23 14.63 -16.71
CA GLN A 186 3.18 13.22 -17.12
C GLN A 186 3.24 13.04 -18.64
N GLY A 187 2.76 14.03 -19.41
CA GLY A 187 2.83 14.01 -20.87
C GLY A 187 4.24 13.91 -21.42
N SER A 188 5.17 14.58 -20.78
CA SER A 188 6.58 14.64 -21.15
C SER A 188 7.49 13.77 -20.28
N SER A 189 6.94 13.11 -19.25
CA SER A 189 7.67 12.40 -18.19
C SER A 189 8.63 13.29 -17.40
N PHE A 190 8.42 14.60 -17.41
CA PHE A 190 9.23 15.55 -16.65
C PHE A 190 8.84 15.56 -15.17
N ARG A 191 9.87 15.60 -14.35
CA ARG A 191 9.74 15.90 -12.92
C ARG A 191 10.84 16.84 -12.46
N TRP A 192 10.43 17.89 -11.78
CA TRP A 192 11.32 18.80 -11.09
C TRP A 192 11.16 18.65 -9.60
N THR A 193 12.25 18.87 -8.88
CA THR A 193 12.26 18.75 -7.42
C THR A 193 13.00 19.91 -6.78
N TYR A 194 12.56 20.27 -5.57
CA TYR A 194 13.28 21.10 -4.64
C TYR A 194 13.23 20.43 -3.25
N PRO A 195 14.38 20.16 -2.64
CA PRO A 195 15.75 20.39 -3.12
C PRO A 195 16.14 19.50 -4.31
N ALA A 196 17.28 19.80 -4.90
CA ALA A 196 17.89 18.95 -5.92
C ALA A 196 18.31 17.62 -5.29
N ILE A 197 17.68 16.52 -5.70
CA ILE A 197 18.03 15.17 -5.26
C ILE A 197 18.82 14.48 -6.36
N PRO A 198 20.03 13.95 -6.08
CA PRO A 198 20.80 13.19 -7.06
C PRO A 198 20.00 11.97 -7.54
N GLN A 199 20.13 11.63 -8.82
CA GLN A 199 19.39 10.51 -9.44
C GLN A 199 19.70 9.13 -8.82
N ASP A 200 20.82 9.02 -8.10
CA ASP A 200 21.19 7.81 -7.35
C ASP A 200 20.29 7.53 -6.15
N PHE A 201 19.40 8.47 -5.82
CA PHE A 201 18.49 8.36 -4.69
C PHE A 201 17.06 8.66 -5.13
N PRO A 202 16.05 8.00 -4.53
CA PRO A 202 14.67 8.37 -4.76
C PRO A 202 14.41 9.78 -4.21
N TYR A 203 13.69 10.60 -4.97
CA TYR A 203 13.33 11.96 -4.52
C TYR A 203 12.46 11.95 -3.24
N THR A 204 11.84 10.81 -2.94
CA THR A 204 11.06 10.60 -1.72
C THR A 204 11.93 10.32 -0.48
N GLN A 205 13.26 10.20 -0.61
CA GLN A 205 14.13 9.90 0.53
C GLN A 205 14.25 11.10 1.48
N MET A 206 13.57 11.03 2.61
CA MET A 206 13.33 12.14 3.54
C MET A 206 14.62 12.73 4.13
N MET A 207 15.64 11.92 4.40
CA MET A 207 16.94 12.38 4.91
C MET A 207 17.67 13.37 3.98
N ARG A 208 17.23 13.49 2.72
CA ARG A 208 17.81 14.40 1.72
C ARG A 208 16.98 15.65 1.47
N TRP A 209 15.85 15.78 2.16
CA TRP A 209 14.97 16.92 1.99
C TRP A 209 15.52 18.18 2.64
N GLN A 210 15.07 19.33 2.15
CA GLN A 210 15.43 20.61 2.73
C GLN A 210 14.80 20.76 4.11
N LYS A 211 15.60 21.05 5.13
CA LYS A 211 15.05 21.45 6.43
C LYS A 211 14.64 22.93 6.35
N VAL A 212 13.42 23.20 6.78
CA VAL A 212 12.83 24.55 6.81
C VAL A 212 12.42 24.89 8.23
N ARG A 213 12.60 26.14 8.61
CA ARG A 213 12.18 26.70 9.89
C ARG A 213 10.95 27.57 9.66
N LEU A 214 9.95 27.38 10.51
CA LEU A 214 8.72 28.16 10.56
C LEU A 214 8.60 28.77 11.95
N GLU A 215 8.18 30.04 12.02
CA GLU A 215 8.05 30.77 13.26
C GLU A 215 6.62 31.29 13.44
N GLY A 216 6.16 31.36 14.70
CA GLY A 216 4.85 31.90 15.03
C GLY A 216 3.68 31.04 14.57
N ILE A 217 3.90 29.72 14.38
CA ILE A 217 2.86 28.72 14.18
C ILE A 217 2.66 27.92 15.48
N ARG A 218 1.45 27.44 15.71
CA ARG A 218 1.15 26.63 16.91
C ARG A 218 0.40 25.36 16.52
N PRO A 219 0.69 24.24 17.18
CA PRO A 219 -0.12 23.02 17.02
C PRO A 219 -1.58 23.29 17.43
N GLN A 220 -2.48 22.70 16.65
CA GLN A 220 -3.93 22.73 16.92
C GLN A 220 -4.42 21.29 17.15
N ASN A 221 -5.39 21.15 18.04
CA ASN A 221 -5.91 19.85 18.45
C ASN A 221 -7.41 19.72 18.15
N PRO A 222 -7.84 19.74 16.87
CA PRO A 222 -9.25 19.58 16.53
C PRO A 222 -9.76 18.20 16.96
N VAL A 223 -11.05 18.15 17.34
CA VAL A 223 -11.79 16.91 17.58
C VAL A 223 -12.69 16.64 16.40
N TYR A 224 -12.60 15.44 15.83
CA TYR A 224 -13.46 15.01 14.72
C TYR A 224 -14.45 13.98 15.23
N VAL A 225 -15.73 14.22 14.97
CA VAL A 225 -16.82 13.30 15.30
C VAL A 225 -17.52 12.93 14.01
N ALA A 226 -17.46 11.66 13.62
CA ALA A 226 -18.00 11.16 12.37
C ALA A 226 -19.10 10.10 12.60
N PRO A 227 -20.34 10.50 12.98
CA PRO A 227 -21.46 9.58 13.00
C PRO A 227 -21.78 9.09 11.60
N TYR A 228 -22.25 7.86 11.50
CA TYR A 228 -22.77 7.31 10.26
C TYR A 228 -24.08 6.54 10.46
N VAL A 229 -24.86 6.48 9.40
CA VAL A 229 -26.03 5.63 9.28
C VAL A 229 -25.85 4.74 8.06
N LEU A 230 -26.12 3.46 8.23
CA LEU A 230 -26.08 2.45 7.18
C LEU A 230 -27.45 1.77 7.10
N THR A 231 -27.93 1.58 5.88
CA THR A 231 -29.05 0.68 5.60
C THR A 231 -28.73 -0.19 4.40
N GLY A 232 -29.24 -1.40 4.39
CA GLY A 232 -28.93 -2.33 3.31
C GLY A 232 -29.87 -3.53 3.26
N GLN A 233 -29.79 -4.24 2.16
CA GLN A 233 -30.46 -5.52 1.96
C GLN A 233 -29.49 -6.51 1.35
N SER A 234 -29.44 -7.71 1.92
CA SER A 234 -28.68 -8.82 1.39
C SER A 234 -29.61 -9.97 0.98
N LYS A 235 -29.23 -10.67 -0.07
CA LYS A 235 -29.84 -11.91 -0.53
C LYS A 235 -28.73 -12.93 -0.72
N GLU A 236 -28.90 -14.12 -0.21
CA GLU A 236 -27.94 -15.21 -0.34
C GLU A 236 -28.68 -16.52 -0.61
N ALA A 237 -28.24 -17.25 -1.63
CA ALA A 237 -28.75 -18.57 -1.95
C ALA A 237 -28.00 -19.62 -1.12
N TYR A 238 -28.72 -20.52 -0.51
CA TYR A 238 -28.19 -21.65 0.25
C TYR A 238 -28.91 -22.93 -0.10
N LEU A 239 -28.20 -24.06 -0.01
CA LEU A 239 -28.80 -25.35 -0.19
C LEU A 239 -29.63 -25.68 1.06
N ASN A 240 -30.89 -26.09 0.88
CA ASN A 240 -31.76 -26.44 2.00
C ASN A 240 -31.25 -27.67 2.79
N ASP A 241 -31.76 -27.87 3.99
CA ASP A 241 -31.31 -28.95 4.88
C ASP A 241 -31.48 -30.36 4.30
N THR A 242 -32.39 -30.55 3.34
CA THR A 242 -32.59 -31.83 2.63
C THR A 242 -31.60 -32.04 1.49
N GLY A 243 -30.92 -31.00 1.05
CA GLY A 243 -29.99 -31.03 -0.11
C GLY A 243 -30.70 -31.11 -1.47
N GLU A 244 -32.04 -30.95 -1.53
CA GLU A 244 -32.84 -31.15 -2.74
C GLU A 244 -33.13 -29.88 -3.53
N SER A 245 -33.05 -28.72 -2.90
CA SER A 245 -33.32 -27.41 -3.55
C SER A 245 -32.51 -26.27 -2.96
N TRP A 246 -32.42 -25.21 -3.74
CA TRP A 246 -31.82 -23.95 -3.31
C TRP A 246 -32.90 -22.99 -2.83
N ASP A 247 -32.72 -22.50 -1.60
CA ASP A 247 -33.54 -21.44 -1.02
C ASP A 247 -32.79 -20.11 -1.00
N THR A 248 -33.51 -19.01 -0.80
CA THR A 248 -32.93 -17.67 -0.72
C THR A 248 -33.23 -17.05 0.63
N LYS A 249 -32.20 -16.71 1.36
CA LYS A 249 -32.29 -15.92 2.59
C LYS A 249 -32.17 -14.45 2.24
N THR A 250 -33.18 -13.67 2.62
CA THR A 250 -33.15 -12.20 2.50
C THR A 250 -33.04 -11.59 3.89
N ALA A 251 -32.10 -10.67 4.09
CA ALA A 251 -31.94 -9.93 5.31
C ALA A 251 -31.89 -8.43 5.03
N SER A 252 -32.58 -7.63 5.83
CA SER A 252 -32.50 -6.18 5.80
C SER A 252 -31.71 -5.71 7.03
N ASN A 253 -30.73 -4.87 6.81
CA ASN A 253 -29.84 -4.38 7.86
C ASN A 253 -30.01 -2.87 7.99
N GLY A 254 -30.14 -2.40 9.24
CA GLY A 254 -30.01 -0.99 9.59
C GLY A 254 -28.98 -0.87 10.71
N ASP A 255 -28.02 0.00 10.54
CA ASP A 255 -26.93 0.12 11.49
C ASP A 255 -26.52 1.59 11.69
N VAL A 256 -26.08 1.90 12.88
CA VAL A 256 -25.55 3.22 13.24
C VAL A 256 -24.22 3.02 13.95
N GLY A 257 -23.29 3.88 13.66
CA GLY A 257 -22.00 3.86 14.34
C GLY A 257 -21.38 5.24 14.38
N MET A 258 -20.23 5.33 14.99
CA MET A 258 -19.53 6.59 15.18
C MET A 258 -18.03 6.36 15.26
N ASP A 259 -17.29 7.16 14.51
CA ASP A 259 -15.86 7.31 14.66
C ASP A 259 -15.57 8.65 15.34
N LEU A 260 -14.69 8.62 16.32
CA LEU A 260 -14.25 9.78 17.08
C LEU A 260 -12.72 9.86 17.01
N LYS A 261 -12.21 10.99 16.53
CA LYS A 261 -10.77 11.25 16.51
C LYS A 261 -10.47 12.45 17.41
N ILE A 262 -9.66 12.21 18.42
CA ILE A 262 -9.25 13.21 19.41
C ILE A 262 -7.73 13.31 19.36
N ASN A 263 -7.20 14.50 19.55
CA ASN A 263 -5.76 14.72 19.69
C ASN A 263 -5.46 15.08 21.17
N PRO A 264 -5.16 14.10 22.05
CA PRO A 264 -4.86 14.36 23.45
C PRO A 264 -3.69 15.32 23.65
N THR A 265 -2.75 15.30 22.72
CA THR A 265 -1.66 16.26 22.56
C THR A 265 -1.46 16.58 21.09
N SER A 266 -0.66 17.58 20.77
CA SER A 266 -0.30 17.93 19.38
C SER A 266 0.27 16.74 18.58
N ASN A 267 0.86 15.76 19.25
CA ASN A 267 1.61 14.67 18.65
C ASN A 267 0.96 13.29 18.82
N LEU A 268 -0.13 13.19 19.57
CA LEU A 268 -0.90 11.96 19.77
C LEU A 268 -2.29 12.08 19.15
N THR A 269 -2.72 11.02 18.50
CA THR A 269 -4.08 10.87 17.97
C THR A 269 -4.71 9.61 18.56
N LEU A 270 -5.86 9.77 19.19
CA LEU A 270 -6.72 8.70 19.65
C LEU A 270 -7.93 8.60 18.72
N ASP A 271 -8.07 7.46 18.08
CA ASP A 271 -9.24 7.10 17.28
C ASP A 271 -10.07 6.07 18.08
N LEU A 272 -11.34 6.36 18.26
CA LEU A 272 -12.31 5.44 18.83
C LEU A 272 -13.35 5.12 17.77
N SER A 273 -13.65 3.85 17.57
CA SER A 273 -14.68 3.40 16.64
C SER A 273 -15.70 2.54 17.37
N LEU A 274 -16.97 2.87 17.24
CA LEU A 274 -18.09 2.12 17.79
C LEU A 274 -18.93 1.56 16.65
N ASN A 275 -19.22 0.27 16.73
CA ASN A 275 -19.97 -0.46 15.72
C ASN A 275 -19.36 -0.31 14.33
N THR A 276 -18.06 -0.56 14.20
CA THR A 276 -17.25 -0.31 13.01
C THR A 276 -17.82 -1.01 11.77
N ASP A 277 -18.12 -0.23 10.73
CA ASP A 277 -18.62 -0.74 9.45
C ASP A 277 -17.61 -0.57 8.32
N PHE A 278 -17.55 -1.59 7.47
CA PHE A 278 -16.66 -1.65 6.30
C PHE A 278 -17.42 -1.82 4.97
N ALA A 279 -18.71 -1.49 4.93
CA ALA A 279 -19.55 -1.68 3.73
C ALA A 279 -19.05 -0.91 2.50
N ALA A 280 -18.40 0.24 2.69
CA ALA A 280 -17.83 1.04 1.61
C ALA A 280 -16.46 0.55 1.11
N VAL A 281 -15.91 -0.51 1.70
CA VAL A 281 -14.59 -1.05 1.30
C VAL A 281 -14.69 -1.80 -0.02
N GLU A 282 -13.71 -1.57 -0.89
CA GLU A 282 -13.60 -2.26 -2.18
C GLU A 282 -13.38 -3.77 -2.00
N ALA A 283 -14.06 -4.57 -2.82
CA ALA A 283 -13.87 -6.02 -2.84
C ALA A 283 -12.42 -6.42 -3.18
N ASP A 284 -11.99 -7.56 -2.66
CA ASP A 284 -10.66 -8.08 -2.96
C ASP A 284 -10.58 -8.60 -4.39
N GLN A 285 -9.43 -8.37 -5.01
CA GLN A 285 -9.11 -8.97 -6.29
C GLN A 285 -8.76 -10.45 -6.07
N GLN A 286 -9.42 -11.32 -6.79
CA GLN A 286 -9.10 -12.75 -6.78
C GLN A 286 -7.70 -12.98 -7.35
N GLN A 287 -7.05 -14.04 -6.89
CA GLN A 287 -5.72 -14.48 -7.33
C GLN A 287 -5.78 -15.98 -7.61
N VAL A 288 -5.04 -16.43 -8.62
CA VAL A 288 -4.83 -17.87 -8.88
C VAL A 288 -3.62 -18.30 -8.05
N ASN A 289 -3.83 -19.24 -7.14
CA ASN A 289 -2.76 -19.80 -6.33
C ASN A 289 -2.09 -20.98 -7.05
N LEU A 290 -0.87 -20.78 -7.53
CA LEU A 290 -0.03 -21.83 -8.12
C LEU A 290 1.01 -22.38 -7.12
N THR A 291 0.83 -22.10 -5.84
CA THR A 291 1.75 -22.51 -4.77
C THR A 291 0.97 -23.20 -3.63
N ARG A 292 1.68 -23.91 -2.79
CA ARG A 292 1.13 -24.52 -1.56
C ARG A 292 0.90 -23.53 -0.41
N PHE A 293 1.29 -22.25 -0.58
CA PHE A 293 1.25 -21.24 0.48
C PHE A 293 0.01 -20.38 0.43
N SER A 294 -0.42 -19.87 1.58
CA SER A 294 -1.57 -18.97 1.70
C SER A 294 -1.34 -17.66 0.95
N LEU A 295 -2.40 -17.17 0.31
CA LEU A 295 -2.40 -15.89 -0.39
C LEU A 295 -2.45 -14.72 0.60
N PHE A 296 -1.70 -13.68 0.32
CA PHE A 296 -1.69 -12.43 1.08
C PHE A 296 -2.59 -11.39 0.39
N PHE A 297 -3.51 -10.79 1.16
CA PHE A 297 -4.36 -9.69 0.71
C PHE A 297 -4.02 -8.41 1.47
N GLN A 298 -3.92 -7.30 0.76
CA GLN A 298 -3.64 -6.01 1.37
C GLN A 298 -4.83 -5.50 2.19
N GLU A 299 -4.54 -4.76 3.27
CA GLU A 299 -5.58 -4.08 4.05
C GLU A 299 -6.19 -2.93 3.24
N LYS A 300 -7.50 -2.82 3.24
CA LYS A 300 -8.26 -1.78 2.54
C LYS A 300 -9.12 -0.93 3.48
N ARG A 301 -9.28 -1.35 4.73
CA ARG A 301 -10.12 -0.66 5.73
C ARG A 301 -9.39 0.57 6.26
N PRO A 302 -9.95 1.80 6.12
CA PRO A 302 -9.27 3.05 6.46
C PRO A 302 -8.77 3.11 7.91
N PHE A 303 -9.55 2.58 8.87
CA PHE A 303 -9.16 2.54 10.28
C PHE A 303 -7.78 1.90 10.51
N PHE A 304 -7.45 0.82 9.81
CA PHE A 304 -6.16 0.13 9.96
C PHE A 304 -5.05 0.71 9.09
N GLN A 305 -5.39 1.52 8.10
CA GLN A 305 -4.39 2.08 7.18
C GLN A 305 -3.77 3.37 7.70
N GLU A 306 -4.47 4.15 8.50
CA GLU A 306 -3.92 5.40 9.02
C GLU A 306 -2.72 5.14 9.93
N ARG A 307 -1.57 5.76 9.62
CA ARG A 307 -0.25 5.52 10.25
C ARG A 307 0.15 4.04 10.35
N ALA A 308 -0.32 3.21 9.44
CA ALA A 308 -0.01 1.77 9.38
C ALA A 308 1.49 1.47 9.32
N GLY A 309 2.30 2.40 8.81
CA GLY A 309 3.76 2.28 8.78
C GLY A 309 4.40 2.04 10.15
N LEU A 310 3.81 2.59 11.22
CA LEU A 310 4.28 2.37 12.59
C LEU A 310 4.15 0.89 13.02
N PHE A 311 3.09 0.22 12.58
CA PHE A 311 2.81 -1.18 12.89
C PHE A 311 3.44 -2.17 11.90
N ASN A 312 4.24 -1.68 10.97
CA ASN A 312 4.93 -2.56 10.02
C ASN A 312 6.09 -3.29 10.72
N PHE A 313 5.98 -4.60 10.84
CA PHE A 313 6.98 -5.46 11.46
C PHE A 313 7.14 -6.73 10.63
N ALA A 314 7.95 -6.65 9.57
CA ALA A 314 8.27 -7.82 8.74
C ALA A 314 9.05 -8.88 9.55
N THR A 315 8.68 -10.14 9.36
CA THR A 315 9.18 -11.28 10.14
C THR A 315 10.21 -12.14 9.40
N GLY A 316 10.72 -11.64 8.26
CA GLY A 316 11.74 -12.32 7.46
C GLY A 316 11.25 -13.48 6.60
N ALA A 317 10.02 -13.96 6.79
CA ALA A 317 9.34 -14.85 5.84
C ALA A 317 8.86 -14.08 4.61
N GLU A 318 8.59 -14.76 3.51
CA GLU A 318 8.00 -14.14 2.33
C GLU A 318 6.60 -13.59 2.68
N ARG A 319 6.42 -12.26 2.62
CA ARG A 319 5.22 -11.55 3.08
C ARG A 319 4.83 -11.77 4.55
N GLY A 320 5.74 -12.34 5.37
CA GLY A 320 5.52 -12.52 6.80
C GLY A 320 5.48 -11.19 7.55
N THR A 321 4.50 -11.03 8.45
CA THR A 321 4.38 -9.85 9.31
C THR A 321 3.80 -10.21 10.68
N LEU A 322 4.31 -9.58 11.74
CA LEU A 322 3.83 -9.79 13.11
C LEU A 322 2.42 -9.24 13.33
N PHE A 323 2.04 -8.20 12.60
CA PHE A 323 0.69 -7.66 12.61
C PHE A 323 0.08 -7.66 11.21
N TYR A 324 -1.05 -8.33 11.08
CA TYR A 324 -1.87 -8.40 9.88
C TYR A 324 -3.32 -8.09 10.24
N SER A 325 -3.73 -6.86 10.04
CA SER A 325 -5.03 -6.34 10.48
C SER A 325 -6.23 -7.13 9.94
N ARG A 326 -6.07 -7.83 8.82
CA ARG A 326 -7.12 -8.70 8.26
C ARG A 326 -7.41 -9.98 9.08
N ARG A 327 -6.61 -10.25 10.14
CA ARG A 327 -6.99 -11.22 11.17
C ARG A 327 -8.11 -10.70 12.08
N ILE A 328 -8.31 -9.38 12.14
CA ILE A 328 -9.33 -8.75 12.96
C ILE A 328 -10.63 -8.61 12.17
N GLY A 329 -11.73 -9.19 12.66
CA GLY A 329 -13.05 -9.10 12.04
C GLY A 329 -13.22 -9.93 10.76
N LEU A 330 -12.37 -10.95 10.55
CA LEU A 330 -12.48 -11.93 9.48
C LEU A 330 -12.12 -13.31 10.01
N SER A 331 -12.96 -14.32 9.70
CA SER A 331 -12.69 -15.74 9.95
C SER A 331 -13.09 -16.53 8.73
N ASP A 332 -12.15 -17.32 8.19
CA ASP A 332 -12.34 -18.15 6.99
C ASP A 332 -12.99 -17.42 5.80
N GLY A 333 -12.57 -16.17 5.60
CA GLY A 333 -13.10 -15.29 4.54
C GLY A 333 -14.47 -14.68 4.83
N ARG A 334 -15.09 -14.97 6.00
CA ARG A 334 -16.38 -14.41 6.42
C ARG A 334 -16.17 -13.23 7.36
N PRO A 335 -16.93 -12.13 7.20
CA PRO A 335 -16.88 -11.01 8.14
C PRO A 335 -17.38 -11.41 9.53
N VAL A 336 -16.62 -11.08 10.56
CA VAL A 336 -17.01 -11.15 11.97
C VAL A 336 -17.28 -9.74 12.46
N PRO A 337 -18.51 -9.41 12.91
CA PRO A 337 -18.85 -8.05 13.32
C PRO A 337 -17.97 -7.56 14.47
N LEU A 338 -17.59 -6.28 14.40
CA LEU A 338 -16.82 -5.62 15.44
C LEU A 338 -17.77 -4.88 16.41
N PHE A 339 -17.55 -5.04 17.70
CA PHE A 339 -18.21 -4.22 18.70
C PHE A 339 -17.66 -2.79 18.66
N GLY A 340 -16.35 -2.66 18.53
CA GLY A 340 -15.64 -1.40 18.47
C GLY A 340 -14.16 -1.57 18.79
N GLY A 341 -13.48 -0.46 18.88
CA GLY A 341 -12.08 -0.45 19.27
C GLY A 341 -11.49 0.93 19.40
N ALA A 342 -10.23 0.92 19.82
CA ALA A 342 -9.43 2.10 20.01
C ALA A 342 -8.08 1.96 19.32
N ARG A 343 -7.59 3.07 18.78
CA ARG A 343 -6.23 3.19 18.28
C ARG A 343 -5.62 4.48 18.79
N LEU A 344 -4.46 4.39 19.45
CA LEU A 344 -3.66 5.53 19.85
C LEU A 344 -2.34 5.48 19.09
N VAL A 345 -2.03 6.53 18.35
CA VAL A 345 -0.79 6.63 17.56
C VAL A 345 -0.19 8.02 17.70
N GLY A 346 1.13 8.09 17.74
CA GLY A 346 1.82 9.37 17.76
C GLY A 346 3.20 9.30 18.38
N ARG A 347 3.63 10.43 18.91
CA ARG A 347 4.96 10.60 19.51
C ARG A 347 4.88 11.24 20.89
N ILE A 348 5.71 10.76 21.79
CA ILE A 348 5.92 11.35 23.13
C ILE A 348 7.43 11.48 23.32
N GLY A 349 7.94 12.69 23.22
CA GLY A 349 9.37 12.96 23.19
C GLY A 349 10.06 12.16 22.09
N LEU A 350 11.06 11.35 22.43
CA LEU A 350 11.80 10.52 21.46
C LEU A 350 11.13 9.19 21.11
N TRP A 351 9.95 8.89 21.66
CA TRP A 351 9.25 7.62 21.49
C TRP A 351 8.09 7.75 20.53
N ASP A 352 8.05 6.92 19.49
CA ASP A 352 6.87 6.66 18.70
C ASP A 352 6.04 5.57 19.39
N LEU A 353 4.76 5.83 19.57
CA LEU A 353 3.80 4.95 20.25
C LEU A 353 2.69 4.57 19.28
N GLY A 354 2.37 3.28 19.24
CA GLY A 354 1.18 2.74 18.58
C GLY A 354 0.48 1.73 19.48
N LEU A 355 -0.81 1.91 19.69
CA LEU A 355 -1.67 0.98 20.39
C LEU A 355 -2.93 0.75 19.56
N ILE A 356 -3.34 -0.51 19.40
CA ILE A 356 -4.63 -0.91 18.83
C ILE A 356 -5.27 -1.90 19.81
N SER A 357 -6.55 -1.72 20.10
CA SER A 357 -7.38 -2.71 20.80
C SER A 357 -8.72 -2.81 20.10
N MET A 358 -9.09 -3.99 19.64
CA MET A 358 -10.33 -4.25 18.89
C MET A 358 -11.06 -5.42 19.49
N GLN A 359 -12.39 -5.29 19.62
CA GLN A 359 -13.27 -6.33 20.16
C GLN A 359 -14.25 -6.79 19.09
N THR A 360 -14.29 -8.10 18.81
CA THR A 360 -15.31 -8.70 17.94
C THR A 360 -16.58 -9.02 18.73
N ARG A 361 -17.68 -9.18 18.01
CA ARG A 361 -18.90 -9.81 18.55
C ARG A 361 -18.77 -11.33 18.39
N SER A 362 -19.54 -12.09 19.19
CA SER A 362 -19.73 -13.52 18.93
C SER A 362 -20.56 -13.71 17.66
N LEU A 363 -20.21 -14.71 16.86
CA LEU A 363 -20.93 -15.07 15.64
C LEU A 363 -21.01 -16.60 15.54
N GLU A 364 -22.22 -17.14 15.59
CA GLU A 364 -22.44 -18.59 15.57
C GLU A 364 -21.61 -19.32 16.64
N ASN A 365 -20.66 -20.18 16.20
CA ASN A 365 -19.75 -20.92 17.08
C ASN A 365 -18.46 -20.16 17.41
N LEU A 366 -18.28 -18.92 16.87
CA LEU A 366 -17.11 -18.09 17.15
C LEU A 366 -17.35 -17.25 18.42
N LEU A 367 -16.46 -17.41 19.38
CA LEU A 367 -16.48 -16.58 20.58
C LEU A 367 -16.05 -15.16 20.25
N SER A 368 -16.50 -14.22 21.05
CA SER A 368 -16.01 -12.85 20.99
C SER A 368 -14.53 -12.81 21.41
N GLU A 369 -13.70 -12.16 20.59
CA GLU A 369 -12.26 -12.09 20.76
C GLU A 369 -11.79 -10.64 20.91
N ASN A 370 -10.75 -10.45 21.72
CA ASN A 370 -10.00 -9.20 21.82
C ASN A 370 -8.67 -9.33 21.08
N PHE A 371 -8.37 -8.33 20.25
CA PHE A 371 -7.11 -8.19 19.53
C PHE A 371 -6.39 -6.96 20.04
N GLY A 372 -5.18 -7.15 20.57
CA GLY A 372 -4.31 -6.09 21.04
C GLY A 372 -3.04 -5.97 20.23
N VAL A 373 -2.57 -4.75 19.99
CA VAL A 373 -1.28 -4.47 19.35
C VAL A 373 -0.64 -3.29 20.08
N LEU A 374 0.61 -3.45 20.52
CA LEU A 374 1.42 -2.38 21.08
C LEU A 374 2.71 -2.24 20.27
N ARG A 375 3.04 -1.04 19.86
CA ARG A 375 4.30 -0.70 19.20
C ARG A 375 4.98 0.45 19.92
N LEU A 376 6.24 0.26 20.26
CA LEU A 376 7.13 1.28 20.78
C LEU A 376 8.36 1.36 19.89
N LYS A 377 8.80 2.57 19.53
CA LYS A 377 9.99 2.79 18.73
C LYS A 377 10.70 4.05 19.20
N ARG A 378 12.03 4.04 19.21
CA ARG A 378 12.83 5.19 19.64
C ARG A 378 14.04 5.38 18.75
N ARG A 379 14.38 6.61 18.40
CA ARG A 379 15.65 6.95 17.76
C ARG A 379 16.81 6.82 18.73
N VAL A 380 17.91 6.26 18.25
CA VAL A 380 19.13 6.01 19.03
C VAL A 380 20.36 6.20 18.13
N LEU A 381 21.50 6.51 18.71
CA LEU A 381 22.81 6.63 18.07
C LEU A 381 22.92 7.75 17.04
N ASN A 382 22.04 7.81 16.06
CA ASN A 382 21.99 8.85 15.01
C ASN A 382 20.54 9.03 14.53
N GLU A 383 20.29 10.02 13.65
CA GLU A 383 18.96 10.38 13.17
C GLU A 383 18.26 9.27 12.36
N ASN A 384 19.02 8.29 11.85
CA ASN A 384 18.55 7.21 10.97
C ASN A 384 18.57 5.83 11.63
N SER A 385 18.88 5.75 12.92
CA SER A 385 18.92 4.50 13.69
C SER A 385 17.81 4.47 14.73
N THR A 386 17.16 3.32 14.84
CA THR A 386 16.04 3.14 15.76
C THR A 386 16.09 1.78 16.45
N ILE A 387 15.58 1.73 17.68
CA ILE A 387 15.25 0.50 18.37
C ILE A 387 13.75 0.49 18.67
N GLY A 388 13.17 -0.70 18.79
CA GLY A 388 11.76 -0.81 19.08
C GLY A 388 11.33 -2.15 19.62
N ALA A 389 10.08 -2.19 20.06
CA ALA A 389 9.41 -3.42 20.45
C ALA A 389 7.96 -3.40 19.97
N MET A 390 7.44 -4.56 19.63
CA MET A 390 6.05 -4.77 19.26
C MET A 390 5.48 -5.97 20.00
N GLY A 391 4.28 -5.83 20.55
CA GLY A 391 3.51 -6.91 21.14
C GLY A 391 2.19 -7.07 20.41
N THR A 392 1.76 -8.30 20.20
CA THR A 392 0.42 -8.63 19.66
C THR A 392 -0.27 -9.62 20.59
N SER A 393 -1.57 -9.50 20.76
CA SER A 393 -2.38 -10.40 21.57
C SER A 393 -3.69 -10.74 20.87
N ARG A 394 -4.11 -11.99 20.99
CA ARG A 394 -5.43 -12.50 20.64
C ARG A 394 -5.93 -13.32 21.82
N THR A 395 -7.05 -12.94 22.39
CA THR A 395 -7.64 -13.61 23.56
C THR A 395 -9.14 -13.78 23.33
N ASP A 396 -9.72 -14.87 23.79
CA ASP A 396 -11.16 -15.09 23.75
C ASP A 396 -11.77 -15.19 25.15
N ARG A 397 -13.09 -15.32 25.21
CA ARG A 397 -13.82 -15.45 26.48
C ARG A 397 -13.65 -16.80 27.17
N SER A 398 -13.11 -17.83 26.52
CA SER A 398 -12.79 -19.12 27.14
C SER A 398 -11.49 -19.07 27.94
N GLY A 399 -10.73 -18.00 27.80
CA GLY A 399 -9.41 -17.84 28.40
C GLY A 399 -8.27 -18.30 27.50
N SER A 400 -8.56 -18.73 26.25
CA SER A 400 -7.52 -19.02 25.27
C SER A 400 -6.78 -17.76 24.88
N TYR A 401 -5.44 -17.86 24.75
CA TYR A 401 -4.60 -16.73 24.42
C TYR A 401 -3.49 -17.09 23.43
N ASN A 402 -3.10 -16.10 22.65
CA ASN A 402 -1.86 -16.08 21.87
C ASN A 402 -1.23 -14.69 22.02
N LEU A 403 -0.04 -14.66 22.57
CA LEU A 403 0.76 -13.46 22.76
C LEU A 403 2.06 -13.60 21.96
N THR A 404 2.41 -12.61 21.16
CA THR A 404 3.72 -12.59 20.50
C THR A 404 4.36 -11.23 20.70
N TYR A 405 5.60 -11.21 21.15
CA TYR A 405 6.39 -9.98 21.17
C TYR A 405 7.54 -10.06 20.17
N GLY A 406 7.99 -8.89 19.71
CA GLY A 406 9.19 -8.74 18.92
C GLY A 406 9.98 -7.51 19.38
N ALA A 407 11.30 -7.64 19.43
CA ALA A 407 12.22 -6.52 19.56
C ALA A 407 12.94 -6.31 18.22
N ASP A 408 13.15 -5.06 17.82
CA ASP A 408 13.83 -4.71 16.58
C ASP A 408 14.81 -3.56 16.75
N GLY A 409 15.88 -3.61 15.95
CA GLY A 409 16.85 -2.54 15.80
C GLY A 409 17.13 -2.31 14.32
N LEU A 410 17.06 -1.06 13.88
CA LEU A 410 17.51 -0.59 12.59
C LEU A 410 18.69 0.35 12.84
N PHE A 411 19.85 0.02 12.31
CA PHE A 411 21.07 0.78 12.51
C PHE A 411 21.61 1.27 11.18
N ASN A 412 21.69 2.58 11.00
CA ASN A 412 22.47 3.16 9.93
C ASN A 412 23.95 3.12 10.31
N LEU A 413 24.71 2.25 9.64
CA LEU A 413 26.12 2.02 9.95
C LEU A 413 27.00 3.14 9.40
N SER A 414 26.77 3.50 8.13
CA SER A 414 27.46 4.59 7.44
C SER A 414 26.78 4.88 6.11
N GLY A 415 26.53 6.14 5.81
CA GLY A 415 25.93 6.54 4.52
C GLY A 415 24.64 5.81 4.21
N ASP A 416 24.69 4.93 3.21
CA ASP A 416 23.53 4.17 2.72
C ASP A 416 23.42 2.73 3.29
N GLU A 417 24.31 2.39 4.22
CA GLU A 417 24.39 1.05 4.79
C GLU A 417 23.54 0.92 6.03
N TYR A 418 22.67 -0.08 6.05
CA TYR A 418 21.73 -0.33 7.15
C TYR A 418 21.78 -1.79 7.60
N LEU A 419 21.80 -1.98 8.90
CA LEU A 419 21.67 -3.28 9.57
C LEU A 419 20.34 -3.33 10.32
N THR A 420 19.57 -4.37 10.10
CA THR A 420 18.36 -4.67 10.88
C THR A 420 18.54 -5.97 11.66
N LEU A 421 18.27 -5.92 12.95
CA LEU A 421 18.27 -7.10 13.83
C LEU A 421 16.90 -7.21 14.49
N LYS A 422 16.35 -8.44 14.57
CA LYS A 422 15.07 -8.67 15.26
C LYS A 422 15.09 -10.01 15.99
N TRP A 423 14.39 -10.02 17.12
CA TRP A 423 13.99 -11.22 17.84
C TRP A 423 12.49 -11.20 18.08
N LEU A 424 11.83 -12.33 17.89
CA LEU A 424 10.40 -12.50 18.12
C LEU A 424 10.16 -13.77 18.93
N GLN A 425 9.12 -13.79 19.77
CA GLN A 425 8.77 -14.94 20.61
C GLN A 425 7.23 -15.04 20.74
N THR A 426 6.70 -16.25 20.59
CA THR A 426 5.28 -16.57 20.77
C THR A 426 5.05 -17.30 22.09
N PHE A 427 3.93 -16.93 22.77
CA PHE A 427 3.38 -17.59 23.95
C PHE A 427 1.91 -17.90 23.67
N LYS A 428 1.53 -19.16 23.81
CA LYS A 428 0.13 -19.58 23.59
C LYS A 428 -0.20 -20.79 24.45
N ASP A 429 -1.49 -21.10 24.59
CA ASP A 429 -1.94 -22.29 25.30
C ASP A 429 -1.26 -23.55 24.76
N ASN A 430 -0.91 -24.46 25.67
CA ASN A 430 -0.32 -25.76 25.37
C ASN A 430 1.03 -25.71 24.61
N LEU A 431 1.73 -24.59 24.66
CA LEU A 431 3.08 -24.45 24.13
C LEU A 431 4.09 -24.26 25.26
N ASP A 432 5.17 -25.04 25.27
CA ASP A 432 6.31 -24.72 26.12
C ASP A 432 7.01 -23.47 25.59
N SER A 433 6.58 -22.33 26.11
CA SER A 433 6.97 -20.99 25.63
C SER A 433 8.35 -20.56 26.13
N ASN A 434 8.97 -21.31 27.02
CA ASN A 434 10.30 -20.99 27.52
C ASN A 434 11.43 -21.53 26.61
N ASP A 435 11.02 -22.29 25.56
CA ASP A 435 11.97 -22.82 24.59
C ASP A 435 12.21 -21.81 23.45
N ALA A 436 13.47 -21.68 23.04
CA ALA A 436 13.87 -20.94 21.83
C ALA A 436 13.09 -21.37 20.57
N ASN A 437 12.59 -22.61 20.54
CA ASN A 437 11.76 -23.15 19.46
C ASN A 437 10.48 -22.35 19.18
N SER A 438 10.00 -21.54 20.12
CA SER A 438 8.88 -20.59 19.91
C SER A 438 9.35 -19.23 19.41
N GLY A 439 10.62 -19.10 19.07
CA GLY A 439 11.28 -17.86 18.68
C GLY A 439 11.56 -17.76 17.18
N ARG A 440 11.94 -16.54 16.79
CA ARG A 440 12.44 -16.21 15.47
C ARG A 440 13.54 -15.14 15.56
N PHE A 441 14.63 -15.35 14.85
CA PHE A 441 15.72 -14.39 14.71
C PHE A 441 15.83 -13.89 13.27
N ILE A 442 16.10 -12.61 13.09
CA ILE A 442 16.27 -11.98 11.79
C ILE A 442 17.48 -11.08 11.80
N PHE A 443 18.31 -11.25 10.80
CA PHE A 443 19.41 -10.37 10.42
C PHE A 443 19.17 -9.90 8.98
N ASP A 444 19.29 -8.59 8.71
CA ASP A 444 19.18 -8.03 7.36
C ASP A 444 20.19 -6.88 7.21
N TRP A 445 21.10 -7.01 6.26
CA TRP A 445 22.07 -5.98 5.89
C TRP A 445 21.79 -5.51 4.49
N THR A 446 21.51 -4.21 4.33
CA THR A 446 21.06 -3.64 3.07
C THR A 446 21.73 -2.29 2.77
N ARG A 447 22.08 -2.09 1.51
CA ARG A 447 22.52 -0.80 0.97
C ARG A 447 21.36 -0.11 0.24
N ARG A 448 20.96 1.08 0.73
CA ARG A 448 19.75 1.80 0.31
C ARG A 448 20.05 2.96 -0.61
N ARG A 449 20.18 2.68 -1.92
CA ARG A 449 20.32 3.68 -2.99
C ARG A 449 19.72 3.16 -4.30
N LEU A 450 19.66 3.98 -5.33
CA LEU A 450 19.23 3.57 -6.67
C LEU A 450 20.43 3.30 -7.58
N GLY A 451 21.37 4.23 -7.68
CA GLY A 451 22.53 4.12 -8.58
C GLY A 451 23.69 3.31 -8.01
N GLY A 452 24.48 2.69 -8.88
CA GLY A 452 25.61 1.85 -8.53
C GLY A 452 25.21 0.50 -7.94
N LEU A 453 26.11 -0.09 -7.16
CA LEU A 453 25.89 -1.39 -6.51
C LEU A 453 24.98 -1.25 -5.30
N THR A 454 23.89 -2.03 -5.28
CA THR A 454 23.01 -2.23 -4.14
C THR A 454 22.91 -3.71 -3.82
N TYR A 455 22.70 -4.02 -2.57
CA TYR A 455 22.56 -5.40 -2.10
C TYR A 455 21.68 -5.50 -0.88
N GLN A 456 21.18 -6.69 -0.65
CA GLN A 456 20.50 -7.09 0.56
C GLN A 456 20.93 -8.51 0.92
N HIS A 457 21.47 -8.69 2.11
CA HIS A 457 21.80 -9.98 2.68
C HIS A 457 20.95 -10.19 3.91
N ALA A 458 20.13 -11.22 3.90
CA ALA A 458 19.25 -11.50 5.03
C ALA A 458 19.38 -12.96 5.47
N PHE A 459 19.30 -13.15 6.77
CA PHE A 459 19.23 -14.44 7.42
C PHE A 459 18.03 -14.46 8.36
N THR A 460 17.25 -15.53 8.32
CA THR A 460 16.12 -15.74 9.22
C THR A 460 16.15 -17.16 9.72
N TRP A 461 16.12 -17.33 11.03
CA TRP A 461 15.83 -18.59 11.68
C TRP A 461 14.47 -18.51 12.36
N SER A 462 13.64 -19.54 12.21
CA SER A 462 12.32 -19.66 12.80
C SER A 462 12.12 -21.03 13.42
N GLY A 463 11.83 -21.07 14.69
CA GLY A 463 11.48 -22.32 15.35
C GLY A 463 10.06 -22.80 15.01
N PRO A 464 9.74 -24.08 15.29
CA PRO A 464 8.44 -24.71 14.97
C PRO A 464 7.28 -24.13 15.77
N GLY A 465 7.53 -23.61 16.96
CA GLY A 465 6.53 -23.03 17.84
C GLY A 465 6.22 -21.56 17.58
N TYR A 466 6.93 -20.90 16.65
CA TYR A 466 6.65 -19.52 16.31
C TYR A 466 5.36 -19.39 15.47
N ASP A 467 4.31 -18.85 16.08
CA ASP A 467 2.96 -18.80 15.48
C ASP A 467 2.18 -17.56 15.98
N PRO A 468 2.39 -16.36 15.39
CA PRO A 468 1.70 -15.15 15.80
C PRO A 468 0.25 -15.12 15.26
N ALA A 469 -0.75 -15.33 16.11
CA ALA A 469 -2.16 -15.42 15.71
C ALA A 469 -2.70 -14.12 15.09
N VAL A 470 -2.12 -12.97 15.41
CA VAL A 470 -2.48 -11.66 14.82
C VAL A 470 -1.62 -11.33 13.60
N GLY A 471 -0.65 -12.18 13.27
CA GLY A 471 0.26 -12.03 12.16
C GLY A 471 -0.17 -12.74 10.88
N PHE A 472 0.67 -12.65 9.87
CA PHE A 472 0.59 -13.47 8.65
C PHE A 472 1.92 -14.18 8.45
N GLU A 473 1.91 -15.51 8.55
CA GLU A 473 3.08 -16.35 8.39
C GLU A 473 2.79 -17.48 7.42
N PRO A 474 3.35 -17.44 6.21
CA PRO A 474 3.14 -18.48 5.21
C PRO A 474 3.98 -19.74 5.50
N ARG A 475 5.02 -19.63 6.31
CA ARG A 475 5.95 -20.73 6.65
C ARG A 475 6.36 -20.68 8.12
N SER A 476 6.52 -21.84 8.72
CA SER A 476 7.10 -22.06 10.06
C SER A 476 8.28 -23.01 9.95
N ASP A 477 9.07 -23.13 11.01
CA ASP A 477 10.12 -24.15 11.18
C ASP A 477 11.16 -24.17 10.06
N PHE A 478 11.88 -23.04 9.86
CA PHE A 478 12.83 -22.91 8.76
C PHE A 478 14.06 -22.08 9.11
N VAL A 479 15.11 -22.29 8.32
CA VAL A 479 16.22 -21.35 8.14
C VAL A 479 16.17 -20.79 6.72
N ARG A 480 16.31 -19.49 6.58
CA ARG A 480 16.37 -18.79 5.30
C ARG A 480 17.64 -17.98 5.18
N ALA A 481 18.34 -18.12 4.07
CA ALA A 481 19.37 -17.20 3.62
C ALA A 481 18.91 -16.51 2.34
N GLN A 482 19.11 -15.20 2.24
CA GLN A 482 18.82 -14.40 1.05
C GLN A 482 20.01 -13.54 0.70
N SER A 483 20.29 -13.44 -0.59
CA SER A 483 21.34 -12.56 -1.11
C SER A 483 20.89 -11.98 -2.45
N ASP A 484 20.53 -10.70 -2.45
CA ASP A 484 20.11 -9.97 -3.63
C ASP A 484 21.21 -8.96 -3.99
N TRP A 485 21.59 -8.91 -5.26
CA TRP A 485 22.56 -7.98 -5.81
C TRP A 485 21.96 -7.26 -7.00
N ASN A 486 22.26 -5.96 -7.11
CA ASN A 486 21.75 -5.13 -8.20
C ASN A 486 22.73 -4.01 -8.49
N TYR A 487 23.11 -3.86 -9.74
CA TYR A 487 23.92 -2.76 -10.25
C TYR A 487 23.11 -1.94 -11.24
N GLN A 488 22.94 -0.66 -10.93
CA GLN A 488 22.18 0.28 -11.75
C GLN A 488 23.07 1.42 -12.21
N TRP A 489 22.95 1.76 -13.49
CA TRP A 489 23.64 2.94 -14.03
C TRP A 489 22.68 3.79 -14.88
N PHE A 490 23.06 5.04 -15.01
CA PHE A 490 22.35 6.06 -15.78
C PHE A 490 23.24 6.42 -16.97
N PRO A 491 22.85 6.07 -18.22
CA PRO A 491 23.56 6.46 -19.41
C PRO A 491 23.61 7.97 -19.60
N ASP A 492 24.44 8.43 -20.52
CA ASP A 492 24.63 9.84 -20.85
C ASP A 492 23.33 10.52 -21.30
N SER A 493 23.32 11.87 -21.23
CA SER A 493 22.15 12.70 -21.53
C SER A 493 21.59 12.49 -22.94
N ASP A 494 22.41 12.06 -23.91
CA ASP A 494 22.02 11.88 -25.31
C ASP A 494 21.38 10.53 -25.59
N SER A 495 21.49 9.57 -24.66
CA SER A 495 20.84 8.26 -24.76
C SER A 495 19.33 8.37 -24.59
N ASN A 496 18.56 7.59 -25.35
CA ASN A 496 17.13 7.40 -25.10
C ASN A 496 16.83 6.53 -23.87
N ILE A 497 17.85 5.86 -23.33
CA ILE A 497 17.75 5.06 -22.11
C ILE A 497 17.98 5.99 -20.93
N ARG A 498 17.07 5.95 -19.98
CA ARG A 498 17.17 6.69 -18.72
C ARG A 498 18.07 5.96 -17.74
N ARG A 499 17.85 4.65 -17.60
CA ARG A 499 18.61 3.81 -16.67
C ARG A 499 18.55 2.36 -17.06
N THR A 500 19.59 1.64 -16.75
CA THR A 500 19.69 0.20 -16.93
C THR A 500 20.14 -0.43 -15.63
N TRP A 501 19.63 -1.61 -15.34
CA TRP A 501 20.14 -2.40 -14.24
C TRP A 501 20.17 -3.88 -14.52
N VAL A 502 21.21 -4.51 -14.02
CA VAL A 502 21.40 -5.95 -13.96
C VAL A 502 21.43 -6.39 -12.53
N GLY A 503 20.92 -7.54 -12.24
CA GLY A 503 20.93 -8.04 -10.89
C GLY A 503 20.64 -9.52 -10.80
N MET A 504 20.72 -10.02 -9.58
CA MET A 504 20.39 -11.38 -9.21
C MET A 504 19.71 -11.37 -7.87
N LYS A 505 18.54 -12.01 -7.80
CA LYS A 505 17.88 -12.30 -6.53
C LYS A 505 18.06 -13.76 -6.21
N SER A 506 18.44 -14.07 -4.97
CA SER A 506 18.60 -15.44 -4.54
C SER A 506 18.07 -15.65 -3.13
N SER A 507 17.46 -16.79 -2.90
CA SER A 507 17.04 -17.22 -1.57
C SER A 507 17.09 -18.74 -1.45
N LEU A 508 17.48 -19.18 -0.28
CA LEU A 508 17.55 -20.58 0.12
C LEU A 508 16.74 -20.76 1.40
N TRP A 509 15.92 -21.77 1.43
CA TRP A 509 15.12 -22.18 2.59
C TRP A 509 15.43 -23.62 2.92
N SER A 510 15.68 -23.90 4.18
CA SER A 510 15.83 -25.27 4.70
C SER A 510 14.94 -25.47 5.91
N ARG A 511 14.39 -26.67 6.07
CA ARG A 511 13.68 -27.09 7.27
C ARG A 511 14.66 -27.23 8.43
N ASN A 512 14.22 -26.94 9.65
CA ASN A 512 15.01 -27.28 10.83
C ASN A 512 14.96 -28.79 11.06
N PRO A 513 16.01 -29.39 11.62
CA PRO A 513 15.98 -30.76 12.13
C PRO A 513 14.89 -30.92 13.20
N ASN A 514 14.01 -31.88 13.06
CA ASN A 514 13.00 -32.22 14.05
C ASN A 514 12.66 -33.71 13.96
N GLU A 515 11.76 -34.19 14.84
CA GLU A 515 11.36 -35.61 14.87
C GLU A 515 10.69 -36.08 13.56
N GLN A 516 10.07 -35.16 12.80
CA GLN A 516 9.39 -35.47 11.53
C GLN A 516 10.36 -35.46 10.33
N HIS A 517 11.42 -34.68 10.38
CA HIS A 517 12.36 -34.45 9.27
C HIS A 517 13.75 -35.06 9.51
N GLY A 518 13.97 -35.75 10.63
CA GLY A 518 15.26 -36.35 10.96
C GLY A 518 16.28 -35.36 11.54
N SER A 519 17.52 -35.82 11.70
CA SER A 519 18.61 -35.06 12.34
C SER A 519 19.28 -34.01 11.45
N ASP A 520 19.05 -34.06 10.14
CA ASP A 520 19.72 -33.23 9.16
C ASP A 520 18.82 -32.08 8.65
N ARG A 521 19.42 -30.97 8.29
CA ARG A 521 18.72 -29.86 7.61
C ARG A 521 18.46 -30.23 6.18
N GLU A 522 17.18 -30.26 5.80
CA GLU A 522 16.76 -30.53 4.44
C GLU A 522 16.48 -29.25 3.66
N LEU A 523 16.98 -29.19 2.43
CA LEU A 523 16.68 -28.09 1.52
C LEU A 523 15.21 -28.15 1.13
N GLU A 524 14.46 -27.07 1.41
CA GLU A 524 13.03 -26.99 1.09
C GLU A 524 12.77 -26.22 -0.21
N THR A 525 13.37 -25.04 -0.32
CA THR A 525 13.15 -24.15 -1.50
C THR A 525 14.43 -23.42 -1.82
N THR A 526 14.81 -23.37 -3.07
CA THR A 526 15.84 -22.44 -3.57
C THR A 526 15.28 -21.65 -4.72
N ARG A 527 15.59 -20.35 -4.80
CA ARG A 527 15.25 -19.49 -5.93
C ARG A 527 16.45 -18.67 -6.33
N VAL A 528 16.73 -18.64 -7.62
CA VAL A 528 17.74 -17.78 -8.23
C VAL A 528 17.12 -17.10 -9.45
N GLU A 529 17.15 -15.78 -9.47
CA GLU A 529 16.55 -14.96 -10.53
C GLU A 529 17.56 -13.88 -10.99
N PRO A 530 18.45 -14.18 -11.95
CA PRO A 530 19.16 -13.14 -12.67
C PRO A 530 18.21 -12.36 -13.56
N PHE A 531 18.44 -11.04 -13.69
CA PHE A 531 17.61 -10.17 -14.51
C PHE A 531 18.39 -9.03 -15.15
N LEU A 532 17.86 -8.55 -16.28
CA LEU A 532 18.21 -7.29 -16.93
C LEU A 532 16.95 -6.44 -17.04
N GLN A 533 17.02 -5.17 -16.66
CA GLN A 533 15.93 -4.23 -16.83
C GLN A 533 16.42 -2.91 -17.43
N ILE A 534 15.65 -2.37 -18.37
CA ILE A 534 15.92 -1.13 -19.08
C ILE A 534 14.70 -0.22 -18.94
N GLU A 535 14.93 1.04 -18.59
CA GLU A 535 13.91 2.08 -18.60
C GLU A 535 14.32 3.19 -19.56
N THR A 536 13.43 3.55 -20.47
CA THR A 536 13.61 4.66 -21.41
C THR A 536 13.31 6.01 -20.77
N LYS A 537 13.76 7.10 -21.37
CA LYS A 537 13.42 8.47 -20.96
C LYS A 537 11.94 8.79 -21.08
N THR A 538 11.24 8.12 -21.96
CA THR A 538 9.77 8.21 -22.10
C THR A 538 9.03 7.43 -21.00
N GLY A 539 9.73 6.67 -20.15
CA GLY A 539 9.15 5.91 -19.03
C GLY A 539 8.70 4.50 -19.37
N VAL A 540 9.00 4.00 -20.57
CA VAL A 540 8.76 2.59 -20.94
C VAL A 540 9.80 1.71 -20.25
N THR A 541 9.37 0.56 -19.70
CA THR A 541 10.25 -0.38 -19.02
C THR A 541 10.16 -1.77 -19.64
N PHE A 542 11.32 -2.37 -19.87
CA PHE A 542 11.47 -3.78 -20.28
C PHE A 542 12.29 -4.50 -19.22
N LYS A 543 11.86 -5.70 -18.83
CA LYS A 543 12.63 -6.59 -17.94
C LYS A 543 12.63 -7.99 -18.51
N LEU A 544 13.80 -8.62 -18.51
CA LEU A 544 13.99 -10.04 -18.82
C LEU A 544 14.61 -10.71 -17.61
N SER A 545 14.07 -11.84 -17.20
CA SER A 545 14.64 -12.64 -16.11
C SER A 545 14.51 -14.14 -16.38
N SER A 546 15.36 -14.91 -15.72
CA SER A 546 15.28 -16.38 -15.66
C SER A 546 15.08 -16.76 -14.21
N LYS A 547 14.00 -17.48 -13.91
CA LYS A 547 13.72 -17.97 -12.55
C LYS A 547 14.03 -19.45 -12.48
N THR A 548 15.09 -19.80 -11.78
CA THR A 548 15.40 -21.19 -11.44
C THR A 548 14.99 -21.45 -10.00
N GLN A 549 14.20 -22.50 -9.81
CA GLN A 549 13.65 -22.87 -8.50
C GLN A 549 13.90 -24.35 -8.22
N PHE A 550 14.15 -24.62 -6.95
CA PHE A 550 14.05 -25.96 -6.37
C PHE A 550 12.91 -25.93 -5.34
N GLU A 551 12.07 -26.93 -5.39
CA GLU A 551 11.01 -27.16 -4.38
C GLU A 551 11.03 -28.62 -3.96
N ASP A 552 11.13 -28.85 -2.65
CA ASP A 552 10.90 -30.16 -2.05
C ASP A 552 9.48 -30.19 -1.45
N VAL A 553 8.62 -30.97 -2.09
CA VAL A 553 7.20 -31.12 -1.75
C VAL A 553 7.03 -32.36 -0.90
N VAL A 554 6.73 -32.16 0.39
CA VAL A 554 6.55 -33.28 1.35
C VAL A 554 5.20 -33.96 1.18
N THR A 555 4.16 -33.19 0.89
CA THR A 555 2.78 -33.66 0.77
C THR A 555 2.19 -33.17 -0.54
N ASP A 556 1.50 -34.05 -1.24
CA ASP A 556 0.77 -33.69 -2.46
C ASP A 556 -0.12 -32.47 -2.23
N PHE A 557 -0.17 -31.58 -3.20
CA PHE A 557 -1.12 -30.47 -3.18
C PHE A 557 -1.81 -30.27 -4.53
N GLU A 558 -3.06 -29.82 -4.48
CA GLU A 558 -3.90 -29.64 -5.65
C GLU A 558 -3.75 -28.23 -6.24
N LEU A 559 -3.63 -28.14 -7.56
CA LEU A 559 -3.78 -26.90 -8.32
C LEU A 559 -5.24 -26.71 -8.76
N SER A 560 -5.93 -27.81 -9.03
CA SER A 560 -7.36 -27.92 -9.37
C SER A 560 -7.80 -29.37 -9.24
N ASP A 561 -9.11 -29.63 -9.36
CA ASP A 561 -9.70 -30.97 -9.36
C ASP A 561 -9.03 -31.95 -10.35
N ASN A 562 -8.38 -31.44 -11.39
CA ASN A 562 -7.78 -32.24 -12.48
C ASN A 562 -6.24 -32.18 -12.52
N ALA A 563 -5.60 -31.51 -11.60
CA ALA A 563 -4.14 -31.38 -11.59
C ALA A 563 -3.61 -31.19 -10.18
N ASN A 564 -2.70 -32.06 -9.77
CA ASN A 564 -1.99 -31.99 -8.49
C ASN A 564 -0.48 -31.96 -8.70
N ILE A 565 0.26 -31.59 -7.67
CA ILE A 565 1.71 -31.72 -7.58
C ILE A 565 2.00 -32.82 -6.56
N PRO A 566 2.58 -33.96 -6.97
CA PRO A 566 2.97 -35.03 -6.06
C PRO A 566 4.09 -34.62 -5.13
N ALA A 567 4.22 -35.32 -4.00
CA ALA A 567 5.42 -35.28 -3.16
C ALA A 567 6.66 -35.64 -3.96
N GLY A 568 7.75 -34.92 -3.75
CA GLY A 568 9.01 -35.09 -4.49
C GLY A 568 9.82 -33.83 -4.59
N SER A 569 11.04 -33.97 -5.07
CA SER A 569 12.00 -32.87 -5.22
C SER A 569 12.12 -32.44 -6.67
N TYR A 570 11.88 -31.18 -6.95
CA TYR A 570 11.77 -30.64 -8.31
C TYR A 570 12.72 -29.49 -8.57
N TRP A 571 13.48 -29.55 -9.66
CA TRP A 571 14.20 -28.41 -10.22
C TRP A 571 13.51 -27.96 -11.50
N PHE A 572 13.18 -26.67 -11.56
CA PHE A 572 12.53 -26.10 -12.73
C PHE A 572 12.97 -24.67 -13.00
N THR A 573 12.92 -24.29 -14.27
CA THR A 573 13.35 -22.96 -14.74
C THR A 573 12.33 -22.41 -15.72
N GLU A 574 11.95 -21.15 -15.53
CA GLU A 574 11.12 -20.38 -16.45
C GLU A 574 11.83 -19.08 -16.89
N ALA A 575 11.66 -18.71 -18.13
CA ALA A 575 12.01 -17.39 -18.65
C ALA A 575 10.82 -16.44 -18.46
N VAL A 576 11.07 -15.21 -18.04
CA VAL A 576 10.03 -14.20 -17.79
C VAL A 576 10.39 -12.91 -18.49
N GLY A 577 9.49 -12.41 -19.33
CA GLY A 577 9.55 -11.10 -19.97
C GLY A 577 8.47 -10.17 -19.42
N GLU A 578 8.83 -8.96 -19.04
CA GLU A 578 7.91 -7.93 -18.57
C GLU A 578 8.02 -6.69 -19.46
N PHE A 579 6.90 -6.17 -19.91
CA PHE A 579 6.76 -4.88 -20.58
C PHE A 579 5.85 -4.00 -19.77
N ARG A 580 6.26 -2.76 -19.51
CA ARG A 580 5.43 -1.74 -18.85
C ARG A 580 5.43 -0.47 -19.68
N ALA A 581 4.25 -0.06 -20.11
CA ALA A 581 4.04 1.18 -20.86
C ALA A 581 4.35 2.42 -20.03
N SER A 582 4.69 3.50 -20.72
CA SER A 582 4.85 4.82 -20.12
C SER A 582 3.54 5.32 -19.51
N ARG A 583 3.64 6.06 -18.42
CA ARG A 583 2.49 6.78 -17.84
C ARG A 583 1.99 7.91 -18.73
N SER A 584 2.83 8.36 -19.68
CA SER A 584 2.46 9.36 -20.67
C SER A 584 1.48 8.84 -21.75
N TRP A 585 1.27 7.52 -21.86
CA TRP A 585 0.36 6.97 -22.85
C TRP A 585 -1.09 7.01 -22.33
N ILE A 586 -2.03 7.23 -23.24
CA ILE A 586 -3.47 7.16 -22.94
C ILE A 586 -3.89 5.71 -22.74
N PHE A 587 -3.38 4.81 -23.57
CA PHE A 587 -3.55 3.37 -23.48
C PHE A 587 -2.26 2.76 -22.94
N ARG A 588 -2.29 2.20 -21.73
CA ARG A 588 -1.11 1.76 -20.97
C ARG A 588 -1.16 0.26 -20.68
N PRO A 589 -0.67 -0.57 -21.60
CA PRO A 589 -0.51 -2.01 -21.33
C PRO A 589 0.69 -2.27 -20.42
N ASN A 590 0.50 -3.17 -19.46
CA ASN A 590 1.56 -3.84 -18.71
C ASN A 590 1.39 -5.33 -18.98
N VAL A 591 2.41 -5.98 -19.52
CA VAL A 591 2.33 -7.38 -19.95
C VAL A 591 3.48 -8.15 -19.33
N THR A 592 3.16 -9.31 -18.76
CA THR A 592 4.14 -10.29 -18.28
C THR A 592 3.90 -11.61 -19.02
N VAL A 593 4.93 -12.16 -19.60
CA VAL A 593 4.89 -13.48 -20.26
C VAL A 593 5.92 -14.36 -19.57
N SER A 594 5.53 -15.58 -19.22
CA SER A 594 6.48 -16.57 -18.72
C SER A 594 6.28 -17.92 -19.40
N SER A 595 7.39 -18.60 -19.63
CA SER A 595 7.41 -19.93 -20.26
C SER A 595 8.58 -20.74 -19.71
N GLY A 596 8.34 -22.02 -19.42
CA GLY A 596 9.39 -22.92 -18.94
C GLY A 596 8.86 -24.15 -18.24
N ARG A 597 9.74 -24.81 -17.50
CA ARG A 597 9.35 -25.95 -16.66
C ARG A 597 8.63 -25.45 -15.40
N PHE A 598 7.71 -26.27 -14.89
CA PHE A 598 6.97 -26.05 -13.67
C PHE A 598 6.74 -27.40 -12.99
N TYR A 599 7.49 -27.66 -11.91
CA TYR A 599 7.65 -28.98 -11.32
C TYR A 599 8.07 -30.01 -12.42
N ASP A 600 7.30 -31.04 -12.64
CA ASP A 600 7.48 -32.09 -13.67
C ASP A 600 6.79 -31.77 -15.00
N GLY A 601 6.12 -30.61 -15.12
CA GLY A 601 5.41 -30.19 -16.32
C GLY A 601 6.02 -28.97 -17.04
N LEU A 602 5.28 -28.48 -18.02
CA LEU A 602 5.56 -27.26 -18.77
C LEU A 602 4.48 -26.22 -18.48
N LYS A 603 4.89 -24.99 -18.19
CA LYS A 603 4.03 -23.84 -17.92
C LYS A 603 4.21 -22.76 -18.96
N ASN A 604 3.10 -22.21 -19.44
CA ASN A 604 3.02 -20.95 -20.14
C ASN A 604 2.03 -20.05 -19.44
N SER A 605 2.39 -18.79 -19.18
CA SER A 605 1.52 -17.83 -18.52
C SER A 605 1.62 -16.47 -19.19
N ILE A 606 0.47 -15.78 -19.25
CA ILE A 606 0.36 -14.41 -19.70
C ILE A 606 -0.43 -13.65 -18.63
N GLY A 607 0.17 -12.59 -18.11
CA GLY A 607 -0.51 -11.58 -17.28
C GLY A 607 -0.55 -10.26 -18.04
N SER A 608 -1.70 -9.65 -18.12
CA SER A 608 -1.87 -8.34 -18.75
C SER A 608 -2.78 -7.45 -17.90
N ASP A 609 -2.31 -6.26 -17.59
CA ASP A 609 -3.12 -5.19 -17.01
C ASP A 609 -3.04 -3.99 -17.95
N VAL A 610 -4.18 -3.56 -18.45
CA VAL A 610 -4.30 -2.43 -19.38
C VAL A 610 -5.10 -1.32 -18.71
N THR A 611 -4.57 -0.11 -18.71
CA THR A 611 -5.32 1.09 -18.32
C THR A 611 -5.57 1.95 -19.56
N TRP A 612 -6.81 2.35 -19.76
CA TRP A 612 -7.22 3.20 -20.85
C TRP A 612 -7.96 4.44 -20.32
N SER A 613 -7.31 5.60 -20.38
CA SER A 613 -7.89 6.88 -19.97
C SER A 613 -8.62 7.51 -21.15
N LEU A 614 -9.95 7.33 -21.22
CA LEU A 614 -10.80 7.83 -22.30
C LEU A 614 -11.12 9.33 -22.19
N GLY A 615 -10.61 9.99 -21.19
CA GLY A 615 -10.79 11.40 -20.89
C GLY A 615 -10.93 11.61 -19.38
N LYS A 616 -11.26 12.83 -18.98
CA LYS A 616 -11.37 13.20 -17.56
C LYS A 616 -12.54 12.52 -16.83
N HIS A 617 -13.53 12.03 -17.57
CA HIS A 617 -14.76 11.45 -17.01
C HIS A 617 -14.76 9.93 -16.93
N LEU A 618 -13.87 9.23 -17.66
CA LEU A 618 -13.88 7.76 -17.72
C LEU A 618 -12.50 7.18 -17.88
N GLU A 619 -12.14 6.29 -16.97
CA GLU A 619 -10.98 5.41 -17.07
C GLU A 619 -11.44 3.95 -17.01
N LEU A 620 -10.97 3.14 -17.94
CA LEU A 620 -11.16 1.69 -17.95
C LEU A 620 -9.86 0.98 -17.61
N LYS A 621 -9.95 -0.07 -16.80
CA LYS A 621 -8.84 -1.00 -16.55
C LYS A 621 -9.30 -2.42 -16.86
N GLY A 622 -8.56 -3.10 -17.71
CA GLY A 622 -8.74 -4.52 -18.01
C GLY A 622 -7.57 -5.32 -17.46
N GLY A 623 -7.85 -6.43 -16.80
CA GLY A 623 -6.83 -7.39 -16.38
C GLY A 623 -7.16 -8.77 -16.95
N TRP A 624 -6.14 -9.45 -17.45
CA TRP A 624 -6.26 -10.85 -17.88
C TRP A 624 -5.03 -11.61 -17.41
N GLU A 625 -5.28 -12.69 -16.69
CA GLU A 625 -4.27 -13.66 -16.29
C GLU A 625 -4.65 -15.01 -16.86
N TRP A 626 -3.75 -15.59 -17.62
CA TRP A 626 -3.89 -16.91 -18.20
C TRP A 626 -2.70 -17.77 -17.78
N ASN A 627 -3.02 -18.97 -17.28
CA ASN A 627 -2.03 -19.99 -16.97
C ASN A 627 -2.42 -21.29 -17.66
N HIS A 628 -1.44 -21.91 -18.34
CA HIS A 628 -1.57 -23.21 -18.93
C HIS A 628 -0.37 -24.08 -18.52
N ILE A 629 -0.67 -25.15 -17.80
CA ILE A 629 0.33 -26.10 -17.31
C ILE A 629 -0.05 -27.49 -17.85
N ASN A 630 0.93 -28.20 -18.42
CA ASN A 630 0.77 -29.52 -18.97
C ASN A 630 1.77 -30.49 -18.31
N PHE A 631 1.23 -31.45 -17.54
CA PHE A 631 1.98 -32.56 -16.95
C PHE A 631 1.87 -33.78 -17.86
N GLN A 632 2.67 -33.79 -18.92
CA GLN A 632 2.53 -34.72 -20.05
C GLN A 632 2.64 -36.18 -19.59
N ASP A 633 3.58 -36.51 -18.71
CA ASP A 633 3.84 -37.86 -18.24
C ASP A 633 2.71 -38.43 -17.37
N ARG A 634 1.90 -37.54 -16.77
CA ARG A 634 0.74 -37.90 -15.93
C ARG A 634 -0.59 -37.71 -16.66
N GLY A 635 -0.58 -37.19 -17.89
CA GLY A 635 -1.80 -36.87 -18.64
C GLY A 635 -2.68 -35.79 -18.00
N GLN A 636 -2.15 -35.02 -17.05
CA GLN A 636 -2.87 -33.97 -16.34
C GLN A 636 -2.64 -32.59 -16.99
N LYS A 637 -3.67 -31.78 -17.00
CA LYS A 637 -3.62 -30.39 -17.50
C LYS A 637 -4.30 -29.45 -16.55
N PHE A 638 -3.68 -28.30 -16.32
CA PHE A 638 -4.25 -27.17 -15.59
C PHE A 638 -4.39 -25.99 -16.53
N GLN A 639 -5.54 -25.37 -16.55
CA GLN A 639 -5.75 -24.13 -17.28
C GLN A 639 -6.61 -23.19 -16.45
N SER A 640 -6.19 -21.94 -16.32
CA SER A 640 -6.96 -20.92 -15.62
C SER A 640 -7.02 -19.62 -16.40
N HIS A 641 -8.17 -18.97 -16.32
CA HIS A 641 -8.40 -17.61 -16.78
C HIS A 641 -8.97 -16.79 -15.63
N LEU A 642 -8.34 -15.67 -15.35
CA LEU A 642 -8.84 -14.67 -14.44
C LEU A 642 -8.98 -13.35 -15.22
N LEU A 643 -10.22 -12.91 -15.43
CA LEU A 643 -10.55 -11.67 -16.12
C LEU A 643 -11.02 -10.65 -15.09
N ARG A 644 -10.56 -9.42 -15.21
CA ARG A 644 -10.93 -8.29 -14.36
C ARG A 644 -11.26 -7.09 -15.23
N LEU A 645 -12.33 -6.39 -14.89
CA LEU A 645 -12.69 -5.11 -15.51
C LEU A 645 -13.00 -4.11 -14.40
N THR A 646 -12.38 -2.95 -14.47
CA THR A 646 -12.70 -1.81 -13.61
C THR A 646 -13.05 -0.63 -14.48
N ALA A 647 -14.17 0.01 -14.21
CA ALA A 647 -14.57 1.26 -14.83
C ALA A 647 -14.68 2.32 -13.73
N THR A 648 -13.93 3.40 -13.87
CA THR A 648 -14.02 4.55 -12.96
C THR A 648 -14.54 5.73 -13.73
N GLY A 649 -15.71 6.20 -13.33
CA GLY A 649 -16.37 7.37 -13.88
C GLY A 649 -16.46 8.49 -12.86
N ALA A 650 -16.34 9.74 -13.30
CA ALA A 650 -16.63 10.91 -12.48
C ALA A 650 -17.38 11.95 -13.32
N VAL A 651 -18.52 12.40 -12.82
CA VAL A 651 -19.27 13.48 -13.45
C VAL A 651 -18.57 14.81 -13.18
N ASN A 652 -18.14 14.99 -11.95
CA ASN A 652 -17.35 16.12 -11.46
C ASN A 652 -16.52 15.66 -10.24
N THR A 653 -15.86 16.56 -9.53
CA THR A 653 -15.06 16.25 -8.36
C THR A 653 -15.86 15.72 -7.15
N ASN A 654 -17.19 15.88 -7.17
CA ASN A 654 -18.08 15.49 -6.07
C ASN A 654 -18.81 14.16 -6.32
N LEU A 655 -19.08 13.80 -7.58
CA LEU A 655 -19.81 12.57 -7.93
C LEU A 655 -18.94 11.63 -8.75
N SER A 656 -18.65 10.47 -8.18
CA SER A 656 -17.90 9.38 -8.82
C SER A 656 -18.66 8.05 -8.77
N ILE A 657 -18.39 7.21 -9.76
CA ILE A 657 -18.94 5.86 -9.89
C ILE A 657 -17.77 4.91 -10.20
N ASP A 658 -17.57 3.93 -9.37
CA ASP A 658 -16.59 2.86 -9.58
C ASP A 658 -17.30 1.54 -9.79
N GLY A 659 -17.05 0.89 -10.92
CA GLY A 659 -17.52 -0.46 -11.22
C GLY A 659 -16.35 -1.41 -11.31
N PHE A 660 -16.46 -2.58 -10.68
CA PHE A 660 -15.49 -3.65 -10.74
C PHE A 660 -16.20 -4.97 -11.01
N ALA A 661 -15.70 -5.74 -11.97
CA ALA A 661 -16.19 -7.10 -12.25
C ALA A 661 -14.99 -8.02 -12.44
N GLN A 662 -15.11 -9.27 -11.95
CA GLN A 662 -14.09 -10.29 -12.16
C GLN A 662 -14.72 -11.65 -12.40
N TYR A 663 -14.13 -12.40 -13.32
CA TYR A 663 -14.45 -13.76 -13.65
C TYR A 663 -13.25 -14.67 -13.40
N ASN A 664 -13.47 -15.79 -12.74
CA ASN A 664 -12.46 -16.82 -12.48
C ASN A 664 -12.94 -18.16 -13.03
N SER A 665 -12.20 -18.72 -13.98
CA SER A 665 -12.55 -19.98 -14.62
C SER A 665 -12.45 -21.19 -13.69
N LEU A 666 -11.67 -21.11 -12.60
CA LEU A 666 -11.53 -22.24 -11.65
C LEU A 666 -12.79 -22.37 -10.77
N SER A 667 -13.25 -21.26 -10.22
CA SER A 667 -14.50 -21.23 -9.45
C SER A 667 -15.74 -21.17 -10.34
N LYS A 668 -15.54 -20.92 -11.66
CA LYS A 668 -16.60 -20.69 -12.66
C LYS A 668 -17.64 -19.68 -12.16
N GLY A 669 -17.15 -18.69 -11.43
CA GLY A 669 -17.91 -17.64 -10.78
C GLY A 669 -17.55 -16.25 -11.29
N MET A 670 -18.52 -15.35 -11.21
CA MET A 670 -18.32 -13.92 -11.48
C MET A 670 -18.72 -13.12 -10.25
N THR A 671 -17.91 -12.12 -9.89
CA THR A 671 -18.28 -11.15 -8.87
C THR A 671 -18.26 -9.74 -9.44
N ALA A 672 -19.22 -8.93 -9.05
CA ALA A 672 -19.33 -7.52 -9.43
C ALA A 672 -19.49 -6.66 -8.19
N ASN A 673 -18.86 -5.49 -8.19
CA ASN A 673 -18.99 -4.46 -7.18
C ASN A 673 -19.18 -3.11 -7.86
N THR A 674 -20.21 -2.37 -7.51
CA THR A 674 -20.45 -1.02 -7.98
C THR A 674 -20.57 -0.09 -6.79
N ARG A 675 -19.84 1.02 -6.82
CA ARG A 675 -19.84 2.04 -5.75
C ARG A 675 -20.11 3.39 -6.36
N ILE A 676 -21.08 4.08 -5.82
CA ILE A 676 -21.39 5.47 -6.15
C ILE A 676 -21.07 6.29 -4.92
N ARG A 677 -20.22 7.30 -5.09
CA ARG A 677 -19.89 8.27 -4.05
C ARG A 677 -20.37 9.64 -4.45
N TYR A 678 -21.14 10.26 -3.56
CA TYR A 678 -21.45 11.68 -3.65
C TYR A 678 -20.88 12.39 -2.43
N ASN A 679 -19.87 13.22 -2.65
CA ASN A 679 -19.24 14.05 -1.64
C ASN A 679 -19.87 15.44 -1.67
N PHE A 680 -20.70 15.77 -0.68
CA PHE A 680 -21.35 17.08 -0.59
C PHE A 680 -20.35 18.19 -0.26
N SER A 681 -19.45 17.90 0.62
CA SER A 681 -18.32 18.74 1.08
C SER A 681 -17.33 17.84 1.82
N GLU A 682 -16.17 18.36 2.18
CA GLU A 682 -15.19 17.60 2.96
C GLU A 682 -15.83 17.02 4.24
N GLY A 683 -15.67 15.72 4.43
CA GLY A 683 -16.22 14.98 5.57
C GLY A 683 -17.73 14.64 5.49
N ARG A 684 -18.43 14.95 4.37
CA ARG A 684 -19.84 14.62 4.16
C ARG A 684 -20.02 13.77 2.92
N ASP A 685 -20.17 12.46 3.12
CA ASP A 685 -20.23 11.48 2.03
C ASP A 685 -21.50 10.64 2.07
N LEU A 686 -22.08 10.45 0.91
CA LEU A 686 -23.09 9.42 0.65
C LEU A 686 -22.46 8.34 -0.24
N TRP A 687 -22.55 7.11 0.21
CA TRP A 687 -22.12 5.93 -0.52
C TRP A 687 -23.30 5.02 -0.83
N ILE A 688 -23.37 4.55 -2.07
CA ILE A 688 -24.26 3.47 -2.49
C ILE A 688 -23.36 2.36 -3.01
N VAL A 689 -23.45 1.19 -2.41
CA VAL A 689 -22.60 0.03 -2.74
C VAL A 689 -23.46 -1.14 -3.10
N TRP A 690 -23.24 -1.69 -4.29
CA TRP A 690 -23.91 -2.89 -4.78
C TRP A 690 -22.86 -3.96 -5.08
N ASN A 691 -23.01 -5.13 -4.45
CA ASN A 691 -22.18 -6.31 -4.65
C ASN A 691 -23.04 -7.44 -5.18
N GLU A 692 -22.52 -8.20 -6.14
CA GLU A 692 -23.17 -9.37 -6.69
C GLU A 692 -22.19 -10.49 -6.95
N SER A 693 -22.60 -11.72 -6.65
CA SER A 693 -21.87 -12.95 -6.97
C SER A 693 -22.76 -13.86 -7.79
N LEU A 694 -22.24 -14.34 -8.91
CA LEU A 694 -22.94 -15.17 -9.87
C LEU A 694 -22.25 -16.52 -10.05
N ASN A 695 -23.04 -17.60 -10.11
CA ASN A 695 -22.61 -18.93 -10.50
C ASN A 695 -22.77 -19.08 -12.02
N LEU A 696 -21.70 -19.16 -12.76
CA LEU A 696 -21.75 -19.37 -14.21
C LEU A 696 -21.80 -20.86 -14.57
N GLU A 697 -21.23 -21.74 -13.73
CA GLU A 697 -21.50 -23.19 -13.80
C GLU A 697 -22.61 -23.54 -12.79
N ARG A 698 -23.77 -23.85 -13.33
CA ARG A 698 -24.95 -24.10 -12.53
C ARG A 698 -25.23 -25.61 -12.32
N GLU A 699 -24.74 -26.43 -13.21
CA GLU A 699 -24.90 -27.89 -13.15
C GLU A 699 -23.68 -28.55 -12.53
N ILE A 700 -23.82 -29.10 -11.34
CA ILE A 700 -22.81 -29.92 -10.65
C ILE A 700 -23.43 -31.26 -10.31
N LEU A 701 -22.70 -32.32 -10.62
CA LEU A 701 -23.15 -33.68 -10.39
C LEU A 701 -23.49 -33.93 -8.90
N GLY A 702 -24.69 -34.42 -8.61
CA GLY A 702 -25.11 -34.71 -7.25
C GLY A 702 -25.64 -33.52 -6.44
N VAL A 703 -25.77 -32.34 -7.05
CA VAL A 703 -26.34 -31.16 -6.40
C VAL A 703 -27.45 -30.59 -7.29
N PRO A 704 -28.56 -30.10 -6.74
CA PRO A 704 -29.58 -29.39 -7.51
C PRO A 704 -28.98 -28.20 -8.28
N MET A 705 -29.57 -27.87 -9.43
CA MET A 705 -29.12 -26.82 -10.29
C MET A 705 -28.93 -25.50 -9.50
N ARG A 706 -27.70 -25.00 -9.42
CA ARG A 706 -27.38 -23.76 -8.71
C ARG A 706 -28.14 -22.56 -9.27
N PRO A 707 -28.65 -21.64 -8.45
CA PRO A 707 -29.16 -20.36 -8.93
C PRO A 707 -28.04 -19.56 -9.60
N LEU A 708 -28.39 -18.78 -10.62
CA LEU A 708 -27.42 -17.88 -11.26
C LEU A 708 -26.87 -16.86 -10.24
N GLN A 709 -27.75 -16.26 -9.46
CA GLN A 709 -27.38 -15.32 -8.39
C GLN A 709 -27.07 -16.10 -7.11
N GLN A 710 -25.80 -16.10 -6.71
CA GLN A 710 -25.35 -16.71 -5.46
C GLN A 710 -25.58 -15.78 -4.28
N ALA A 711 -25.18 -14.52 -4.43
CA ALA A 711 -25.35 -13.51 -3.40
C ALA A 711 -25.50 -12.12 -4.01
N GLN A 712 -26.27 -11.27 -3.35
CA GLN A 712 -26.41 -9.85 -3.67
C GLN A 712 -26.44 -9.05 -2.36
N ASN A 713 -25.78 -7.89 -2.35
CA ASN A 713 -25.82 -6.97 -1.24
C ASN A 713 -25.90 -5.53 -1.75
N LEU A 714 -26.92 -4.80 -1.34
CA LEU A 714 -27.06 -3.36 -1.55
C LEU A 714 -26.93 -2.66 -0.21
N ALA A 715 -26.03 -1.70 -0.11
CA ALA A 715 -25.82 -0.90 1.10
C ALA A 715 -25.81 0.60 0.75
N VAL A 716 -26.44 1.39 1.58
CA VAL A 716 -26.42 2.87 1.51
C VAL A 716 -25.88 3.39 2.83
N LYS A 717 -24.78 4.14 2.77
CA LYS A 717 -24.12 4.71 3.95
C LYS A 717 -24.01 6.23 3.81
N PHE A 718 -24.40 6.94 4.83
CA PHE A 718 -24.17 8.39 4.95
C PHE A 718 -23.27 8.66 6.15
N THR A 719 -22.25 9.45 5.94
CA THR A 719 -21.30 9.87 6.99
C THR A 719 -21.22 11.39 7.04
N HIS A 720 -21.18 11.96 8.23
CA HIS A 720 -20.98 13.39 8.42
C HIS A 720 -19.93 13.65 9.51
N THR A 721 -18.78 14.15 9.11
CA THR A 721 -17.70 14.53 10.04
C THR A 721 -17.90 15.96 10.52
N LEU A 722 -18.03 16.12 11.82
CA LEU A 722 -18.03 17.40 12.52
C LEU A 722 -16.63 17.68 13.04
N VAL A 723 -16.15 18.90 12.85
CA VAL A 723 -14.86 19.38 13.36
C VAL A 723 -15.17 20.38 14.48
N LEU A 724 -14.70 20.08 15.70
CA LEU A 724 -14.94 20.84 16.92
C LEU A 724 -13.66 21.47 17.44
#